data_c94771803138081f82f48bcf49bb59da
#
_entry.id   c94771803138081f82f48bcf49bb59da
#
_cell.length_a   1.000
_cell.length_b   1.000
_cell.length_c   1.000
_cell.angle_alpha   90.00
_cell.angle_beta   90.00
_cell.angle_gamma   90.00
#
_symmetry.space_group_name_H-M   'P 1'
#
loop_
_entity.id
_entity.type
_entity.pdbx_description
1 polymer ?
#
loop_
_entity_poly.entity_id
_entity_poly.type
_entity_poly.pdbx_seq_one_letter_code
_entity_poly.pdbx_strand_id
1 'polypeptide(L)'
;MILANSDVMYRHLVQGVVDYAIYMLNPDGIVANWNAGAQRAKGYTAAEIVGRHFSCFYTEEDQARDVPQRGLATARETGKFEAEGWRVRKDGTLFWAHVVIDAIHDDSGALIGFAKVTRDNTERREREQQLLRAKQLADHYNSELTSMSSFLQAVVSHIPSCVLVLDAVSRKFLLANRQAEETFGGKPGGLEGKTAKDCLPDLVCAFFDRLTNDALRSDGAMREEEEELATARGPRTLHTKTLAFHSNDPRSRYVLLIADDVTDENAAHAQVRYMAHHDTLTGMPNRRLFRDRLLSALGASRDRSTAVLCLDVDNFKCVNDTLGHQSGDELLRLLAKRLPKHLREQDTLARLGGDEFAIVLPNIAEQDDVRKLAERLIEAVRQPFEIAGHTVPVSVSIGIAISESQSLSADHLLRYADMALYEAKRNGRNCLAFFEPEMEAAALRRHEVEMDLRQAIISHQLQLYYQPIMDVSHVRIVGREALMRWQHPKKGLIMPQDFIPIAEETGLIHELGAFTLHEACVEAMRWNDHETVAVNLSASQFTNGALVSLVESALAKSGLPASRLELEITESVLLANSSGNLATLHRLKELGVKVALDDFGTGYSSLGYLRTFEFDKIKIDKSFTQDVESSREALAIIRAINGIGRSLDIPTTAEGVETPAQLERMTAEGCSHFQGYLLGRPVSHDDAAADTAPA
;
A
#
# COMPACT_ATOMS: atom_id res chain seq x y z
N MET A 1 75.74 -65.80 -73.94
CA MET A 1 76.07 -65.63 -72.50
C MET A 1 75.36 -64.42 -71.80
N ILE A 2 74.90 -63.38 -72.57
CA ILE A 2 74.23 -62.22 -71.98
C ILE A 2 72.79 -62.52 -71.63
N LEU A 3 72.01 -63.31 -72.37
CA LEU A 3 70.58 -63.61 -72.09
C LEU A 3 70.35 -64.51 -70.80
N ALA A 4 71.27 -65.49 -70.53
CA ALA A 4 71.16 -66.31 -69.35
C ALA A 4 71.39 -65.54 -68.01
N ASN A 5 72.07 -64.39 -68.05
CA ASN A 5 72.37 -63.57 -66.92
C ASN A 5 71.17 -62.60 -66.59
N SER A 6 70.33 -62.28 -67.58
CA SER A 6 69.17 -61.44 -67.42
C SER A 6 68.07 -62.10 -66.59
N ASP A 7 67.75 -63.37 -66.83
CA ASP A 7 66.73 -64.12 -66.15
C ASP A 7 67.07 -64.34 -64.65
N VAL A 8 68.34 -64.56 -64.35
CA VAL A 8 68.84 -64.72 -63.01
C VAL A 8 68.72 -63.37 -62.22
N MET A 9 69.03 -62.26 -62.85
CA MET A 9 68.94 -60.90 -62.27
C MET A 9 67.50 -60.49 -61.99
N TYR A 10 66.62 -60.76 -62.97
CA TYR A 10 65.16 -60.50 -62.73
C TYR A 10 64.61 -61.33 -61.58
N ARG A 11 65.01 -62.59 -61.47
CA ARG A 11 64.54 -63.43 -60.34
C ARG A 11 65.06 -62.89 -58.99
N HIS A 12 66.30 -62.46 -58.90
CA HIS A 12 66.87 -61.87 -57.68
C HIS A 12 66.20 -60.53 -57.38
N LEU A 13 65.88 -59.71 -58.37
CA LEU A 13 65.19 -58.42 -58.15
C LEU A 13 63.80 -58.63 -57.56
N VAL A 14 62.99 -59.51 -58.15
CA VAL A 14 61.64 -59.80 -57.67
C VAL A 14 61.68 -60.48 -56.28
N GLN A 15 62.65 -61.36 -56.02
CA GLN A 15 62.81 -61.94 -54.66
C GLN A 15 63.32 -60.96 -53.61
N GLY A 16 64.12 -59.95 -53.98
CA GLY A 16 64.61 -58.90 -53.11
C GLY A 16 63.58 -57.91 -52.69
N VAL A 17 62.43 -57.77 -53.36
CA VAL A 17 61.32 -56.91 -52.94
C VAL A 17 60.49 -57.57 -51.87
N VAL A 18 60.75 -57.24 -50.61
CA VAL A 18 60.10 -57.88 -49.43
C VAL A 18 58.87 -57.19 -48.95
N ASP A 19 58.65 -55.90 -49.28
CA ASP A 19 57.52 -55.11 -48.85
C ASP A 19 56.28 -55.24 -49.73
N TYR A 20 56.42 -55.90 -50.85
CA TYR A 20 55.37 -56.17 -51.80
C TYR A 20 55.27 -57.69 -52.12
N ALA A 21 54.08 -58.20 -52.00
CA ALA A 21 53.78 -59.54 -52.43
C ALA A 21 53.64 -59.49 -53.98
N ILE A 22 54.66 -60.01 -54.71
CA ILE A 22 54.71 -60.02 -56.19
C ILE A 22 54.67 -61.45 -56.67
N TYR A 23 53.71 -61.82 -57.44
CA TYR A 23 53.57 -63.17 -58.00
C TYR A 23 52.73 -63.18 -59.26
N MET A 24 52.98 -64.21 -60.07
CA MET A 24 52.23 -64.42 -61.30
C MET A 24 51.10 -65.42 -61.05
N LEU A 25 50.06 -65.22 -61.83
CA LEU A 25 48.95 -66.17 -61.97
C LEU A 25 48.91 -66.66 -63.42
N ASN A 26 48.56 -67.91 -63.62
CA ASN A 26 48.20 -68.40 -64.97
C ASN A 26 46.84 -67.78 -65.39
N PRO A 27 46.40 -67.96 -66.66
CA PRO A 27 45.14 -67.41 -67.16
C PRO A 27 43.90 -67.85 -66.32
N ASP A 28 43.95 -68.95 -65.56
CA ASP A 28 42.90 -69.48 -64.74
C ASP A 28 43.01 -69.00 -63.23
N GLY A 29 43.96 -68.11 -62.93
CA GLY A 29 44.15 -67.60 -61.55
C GLY A 29 44.96 -68.49 -60.61
N ILE A 30 45.66 -69.48 -61.16
CA ILE A 30 46.53 -70.35 -60.35
C ILE A 30 47.86 -69.64 -60.14
N VAL A 31 48.38 -69.63 -58.93
CA VAL A 31 49.67 -69.04 -58.55
C VAL A 31 50.82 -69.80 -59.29
N ALA A 32 51.60 -69.12 -60.08
CA ALA A 32 52.66 -69.71 -60.84
C ALA A 32 54.04 -69.52 -60.22
N ASN A 33 54.27 -68.45 -59.51
CA ASN A 33 55.51 -68.18 -58.77
C ASN A 33 55.25 -67.39 -57.51
N TRP A 34 56.25 -67.25 -56.65
CA TRP A 34 56.08 -66.64 -55.35
C TRP A 34 57.35 -65.92 -54.88
N ASN A 35 57.28 -64.62 -54.59
CA ASN A 35 58.42 -63.89 -54.06
C ASN A 35 58.53 -63.93 -52.54
N ALA A 36 59.61 -63.46 -51.94
CA ALA A 36 59.81 -63.34 -50.50
C ALA A 36 58.81 -62.39 -49.83
N GLY A 37 58.45 -61.30 -50.54
CA GLY A 37 57.41 -60.34 -50.04
C GLY A 37 56.02 -60.99 -49.93
N ALA A 38 55.66 -61.86 -50.85
CA ALA A 38 54.38 -62.57 -50.79
C ALA A 38 54.38 -63.61 -49.70
N GLN A 39 55.48 -64.29 -49.42
CA GLN A 39 55.61 -65.19 -48.28
C GLN A 39 55.47 -64.44 -46.95
N ARG A 40 56.16 -63.30 -46.82
CA ARG A 40 56.07 -62.45 -45.64
C ARG A 40 54.66 -61.87 -45.47
N ALA A 41 54.07 -61.31 -46.45
CA ALA A 41 52.77 -60.60 -46.34
C ALA A 41 51.62 -61.56 -46.21
N LYS A 42 51.69 -62.81 -46.74
CA LYS A 42 50.56 -63.75 -46.75
C LYS A 42 50.76 -64.99 -45.91
N GLY A 43 52.01 -65.28 -45.45
CA GLY A 43 52.34 -66.38 -44.59
C GLY A 43 52.48 -67.77 -45.27
N TYR A 44 52.31 -67.87 -46.56
CA TYR A 44 52.50 -69.12 -47.33
C TYR A 44 53.88 -69.20 -47.90
N THR A 45 54.50 -70.36 -47.83
CA THR A 45 55.73 -70.67 -48.58
C THR A 45 55.43 -70.93 -50.05
N ALA A 46 56.40 -70.79 -50.93
CA ALA A 46 56.22 -71.08 -52.40
C ALA A 46 55.72 -72.54 -52.61
N ALA A 47 56.25 -73.54 -51.89
CA ALA A 47 55.83 -74.93 -52.00
C ALA A 47 54.37 -75.17 -51.60
N GLU A 48 53.77 -74.35 -50.78
CA GLU A 48 52.38 -74.49 -50.29
C GLU A 48 51.36 -73.81 -51.20
N ILE A 49 51.77 -72.77 -51.90
CA ILE A 49 50.84 -71.86 -52.61
C ILE A 49 50.92 -71.97 -54.12
N VAL A 50 52.07 -72.28 -54.69
CA VAL A 50 52.18 -72.46 -56.16
C VAL A 50 51.31 -73.64 -56.54
N GLY A 51 50.48 -73.45 -57.55
CA GLY A 51 49.47 -74.42 -58.01
C GLY A 51 48.11 -74.26 -57.38
N ARG A 52 47.97 -73.35 -56.38
CA ARG A 52 46.64 -73.03 -55.77
C ARG A 52 46.01 -71.78 -56.41
N HIS A 53 44.73 -71.75 -56.44
CA HIS A 53 44.00 -70.60 -56.95
C HIS A 53 44.11 -69.41 -55.98
N PHE A 54 44.37 -68.22 -56.44
CA PHE A 54 44.65 -67.03 -55.65
C PHE A 54 43.46 -66.51 -54.81
N SER A 55 42.26 -67.02 -55.07
CA SER A 55 41.01 -66.68 -54.26
C SER A 55 41.21 -67.02 -52.82
N CYS A 56 42.11 -67.92 -52.44
CA CYS A 56 42.38 -68.27 -51.02
C CYS A 56 42.90 -67.09 -50.18
N PHE A 57 43.26 -65.96 -50.77
CA PHE A 57 43.66 -64.75 -50.09
C PHE A 57 42.49 -63.76 -49.83
N TYR A 58 41.31 -64.11 -50.28
CA TYR A 58 40.10 -63.25 -50.08
C TYR A 58 39.28 -63.80 -48.96
N THR A 59 38.51 -62.88 -48.29
CA THR A 59 37.56 -63.29 -47.29
C THR A 59 36.45 -64.15 -47.84
N GLU A 60 35.78 -64.96 -47.07
CA GLU A 60 34.66 -65.77 -47.50
C GLU A 60 33.57 -64.94 -48.20
N GLU A 61 33.35 -63.72 -47.66
CA GLU A 61 32.37 -62.75 -48.20
C GLU A 61 32.82 -62.31 -49.65
N ASP A 62 34.06 -61.93 -49.78
CA ASP A 62 34.58 -61.51 -51.12
C ASP A 62 34.59 -62.68 -52.10
N GLN A 63 34.87 -63.92 -51.68
CA GLN A 63 34.77 -65.14 -52.48
C GLN A 63 33.33 -65.40 -52.90
N ALA A 64 32.36 -65.31 -52.00
CA ALA A 64 30.93 -65.48 -52.28
C ALA A 64 30.42 -64.45 -53.31
N ARG A 65 31.04 -63.27 -53.32
CA ARG A 65 30.74 -62.19 -54.30
C ARG A 65 31.53 -62.26 -55.61
N ASP A 66 32.24 -63.32 -55.82
CA ASP A 66 33.11 -63.53 -56.98
C ASP A 66 34.11 -62.38 -57.20
N VAL A 67 34.56 -61.67 -56.16
CA VAL A 67 35.52 -60.56 -56.23
C VAL A 67 36.85 -60.99 -56.88
N PRO A 68 37.43 -62.16 -56.54
CA PRO A 68 38.65 -62.63 -57.23
C PRO A 68 38.46 -62.78 -58.74
N GLN A 69 37.42 -63.48 -59.23
CA GLN A 69 37.13 -63.76 -60.60
C GLN A 69 36.82 -62.48 -61.36
N ARG A 70 36.05 -61.56 -60.82
CA ARG A 70 35.78 -60.22 -61.41
C ARG A 70 37.09 -59.42 -61.57
N GLY A 71 37.99 -59.48 -60.54
CA GLY A 71 39.32 -58.85 -60.70
C GLY A 71 40.15 -59.36 -61.85
N LEU A 72 40.20 -60.69 -62.07
CA LEU A 72 40.87 -61.25 -63.24
C LEU A 72 40.17 -60.91 -64.52
N ALA A 73 38.83 -60.98 -64.63
CA ALA A 73 38.06 -60.59 -65.76
C ALA A 73 38.35 -59.14 -66.20
N THR A 74 38.29 -58.21 -65.24
CA THR A 74 38.61 -56.80 -65.44
C THR A 74 40.08 -56.64 -65.95
N ALA A 75 41.06 -57.29 -65.31
CA ALA A 75 42.45 -57.23 -65.76
C ALA A 75 42.61 -57.77 -67.15
N ARG A 76 41.91 -58.83 -67.56
CA ARG A 76 41.89 -59.41 -68.89
C ARG A 76 41.37 -58.46 -69.97
N GLU A 77 40.28 -57.77 -69.64
CA GLU A 77 39.60 -56.84 -70.58
C GLU A 77 40.32 -55.50 -70.72
N THR A 78 40.73 -54.93 -69.60
CA THR A 78 41.25 -53.55 -69.50
C THR A 78 42.78 -53.49 -69.42
N GLY A 79 43.43 -54.62 -69.27
CA GLY A 79 44.87 -54.73 -69.04
C GLY A 79 45.29 -54.66 -67.59
N LYS A 80 44.48 -54.02 -66.70
CA LYS A 80 44.80 -53.80 -65.28
C LYS A 80 43.56 -53.84 -64.36
N PHE A 81 43.73 -54.36 -63.18
CA PHE A 81 42.77 -54.21 -62.06
C PHE A 81 43.47 -53.69 -60.82
N GLU A 82 42.90 -52.71 -60.20
CA GLU A 82 43.42 -52.11 -58.93
C GLU A 82 42.30 -51.95 -57.91
N ALA A 83 42.54 -52.41 -56.71
CA ALA A 83 41.54 -52.34 -55.59
C ALA A 83 42.22 -52.43 -54.26
N GLU A 84 41.56 -51.80 -53.26
CA GLU A 84 41.88 -52.00 -51.86
C GLU A 84 40.83 -52.89 -51.22
N GLY A 85 41.23 -53.69 -50.27
CA GLY A 85 40.29 -54.51 -49.51
C GLY A 85 40.99 -55.49 -48.55
N TRP A 86 40.16 -56.10 -47.72
CA TRP A 86 40.67 -57.10 -46.78
C TRP A 86 41.12 -58.35 -47.47
N ARG A 87 42.28 -58.87 -47.06
CA ARG A 87 42.84 -60.16 -47.51
C ARG A 87 43.16 -60.98 -46.29
N VAL A 88 43.10 -62.31 -46.51
CA VAL A 88 43.33 -63.33 -45.50
C VAL A 88 44.72 -63.91 -45.61
N ARG A 89 45.50 -63.94 -44.53
CA ARG A 89 46.78 -64.63 -44.43
C ARG A 89 46.58 -66.12 -44.16
N LYS A 90 47.62 -66.89 -44.17
CA LYS A 90 47.61 -68.35 -43.87
C LYS A 90 47.10 -68.66 -42.49
N ASP A 91 47.41 -67.84 -41.49
CA ASP A 91 47.00 -67.98 -40.11
C ASP A 91 45.56 -67.50 -39.86
N GLY A 92 44.79 -67.05 -40.85
CA GLY A 92 43.46 -66.53 -40.75
C GLY A 92 43.40 -65.06 -40.44
N THR A 93 44.49 -64.37 -40.14
CA THR A 93 44.49 -62.95 -39.85
C THR A 93 44.15 -62.13 -41.07
N LEU A 94 43.47 -60.97 -40.87
CA LEU A 94 43.11 -60.06 -41.92
C LEU A 94 44.15 -58.94 -42.03
N PHE A 95 44.43 -58.52 -43.27
CA PHE A 95 45.24 -57.31 -43.56
C PHE A 95 44.59 -56.49 -44.67
N TRP A 96 44.72 -55.20 -44.56
CA TRP A 96 44.22 -54.25 -45.54
C TRP A 96 45.22 -54.16 -46.70
N ALA A 97 44.83 -54.73 -47.82
CA ALA A 97 45.70 -54.88 -48.99
C ALA A 97 45.34 -53.86 -50.07
N HIS A 98 46.30 -53.19 -50.60
CA HIS A 98 46.25 -52.55 -51.90
C HIS A 98 46.75 -53.56 -52.95
N VAL A 99 45.94 -53.93 -53.94
CA VAL A 99 46.17 -55.01 -54.88
C VAL A 99 46.10 -54.41 -56.26
N VAL A 100 47.12 -54.73 -57.05
CA VAL A 100 47.20 -54.47 -58.46
C VAL A 100 47.36 -55.79 -59.22
N ILE A 101 46.60 -56.03 -60.29
CA ILE A 101 46.66 -57.19 -61.16
C ILE A 101 46.81 -56.69 -62.60
N ASP A 102 47.92 -56.96 -63.28
CA ASP A 102 48.18 -56.57 -64.62
C ASP A 102 48.16 -57.80 -65.52
N ALA A 103 47.51 -57.76 -66.69
CA ALA A 103 47.49 -58.82 -67.65
C ALA A 103 48.79 -58.88 -68.43
N ILE A 104 49.39 -60.07 -68.59
CA ILE A 104 50.63 -60.32 -69.35
C ILE A 104 50.32 -61.08 -70.59
N HIS A 105 50.77 -60.54 -71.70
CA HIS A 105 50.55 -61.11 -73.01
C HIS A 105 51.93 -61.50 -73.64
N ASP A 106 51.93 -62.51 -74.53
CA ASP A 106 53.10 -62.85 -75.31
C ASP A 106 53.23 -61.95 -76.58
N ASP A 107 54.32 -62.18 -77.36
CA ASP A 107 54.58 -61.38 -78.52
C ASP A 107 53.51 -61.54 -79.66
N SER A 108 52.64 -62.54 -79.55
CA SER A 108 51.48 -62.74 -80.42
C SER A 108 50.20 -62.05 -79.98
N GLY A 109 50.21 -61.44 -78.74
CA GLY A 109 49.04 -60.82 -78.12
C GLY A 109 48.17 -61.82 -77.35
N ALA A 110 48.60 -63.11 -77.20
CA ALA A 110 47.84 -64.08 -76.37
C ALA A 110 48.13 -63.90 -74.89
N LEU A 111 47.07 -63.97 -74.07
CA LEU A 111 47.18 -63.83 -72.60
C LEU A 111 47.96 -65.05 -72.03
N ILE A 112 49.09 -64.79 -71.43
CA ILE A 112 49.95 -65.86 -70.80
C ILE A 112 49.73 -65.95 -69.29
N GLY A 113 49.12 -64.89 -68.65
CA GLY A 113 48.85 -64.86 -67.23
C GLY A 113 48.66 -63.45 -66.66
N PHE A 114 48.80 -63.32 -65.41
CA PHE A 114 48.66 -61.99 -64.70
C PHE A 114 49.85 -61.80 -63.74
N ALA A 115 50.37 -60.58 -63.67
CA ALA A 115 51.23 -60.13 -62.60
C ALA A 115 50.33 -59.54 -61.44
N LYS A 116 50.53 -60.06 -60.24
CA LYS A 116 49.80 -59.57 -59.09
C LYS A 116 50.76 -59.00 -58.09
N VAL A 117 50.51 -57.71 -57.74
CA VAL A 117 51.25 -56.98 -56.69
C VAL A 117 50.27 -56.68 -55.56
N THR A 118 50.71 -56.97 -54.38
CA THR A 118 49.87 -56.66 -53.16
C THR A 118 50.77 -56.02 -52.15
N ARG A 119 50.30 -54.87 -51.59
CA ARG A 119 50.93 -54.17 -50.51
C ARG A 119 50.04 -54.25 -49.29
N ASP A 120 50.64 -54.51 -48.14
CA ASP A 120 49.96 -54.44 -46.85
C ASP A 120 49.95 -53.01 -46.33
N ASN A 121 48.78 -52.40 -46.24
CA ASN A 121 48.55 -51.03 -45.77
C ASN A 121 47.86 -50.95 -44.39
N THR A 122 47.83 -52.08 -43.67
CA THR A 122 47.07 -52.15 -42.36
C THR A 122 47.59 -51.13 -41.38
N GLU A 123 48.86 -51.05 -41.09
CA GLU A 123 49.51 -50.17 -40.14
C GLU A 123 49.27 -48.66 -40.47
N ARG A 124 49.32 -48.32 -41.76
CA ARG A 124 49.05 -46.99 -42.21
C ARG A 124 47.60 -46.57 -41.94
N ARG A 125 46.67 -47.45 -42.23
CA ARG A 125 45.25 -47.22 -42.02
C ARG A 125 44.92 -47.06 -40.52
N GLU A 126 45.50 -47.87 -39.68
CA GLU A 126 45.32 -47.78 -38.23
C GLU A 126 45.85 -46.45 -37.66
N ARG A 127 47.02 -46.00 -38.07
CA ARG A 127 47.60 -44.72 -37.68
C ARG A 127 46.73 -43.55 -38.12
N GLU A 128 46.22 -43.56 -39.34
CA GLU A 128 45.31 -42.52 -39.85
C GLU A 128 44.02 -42.47 -39.05
N GLN A 129 43.43 -43.60 -38.67
CA GLN A 129 42.24 -43.68 -37.85
C GLN A 129 42.50 -43.19 -36.42
N GLN A 130 43.62 -43.53 -35.81
CA GLN A 130 43.98 -43.04 -34.50
C GLN A 130 44.16 -41.52 -34.47
N LEU A 131 44.83 -40.95 -35.46
CA LEU A 131 45.01 -39.51 -35.58
C LEU A 131 43.69 -38.77 -35.75
N LEU A 132 42.77 -39.31 -36.54
CA LEU A 132 41.45 -38.73 -36.78
C LEU A 132 40.63 -38.72 -35.46
N ARG A 133 40.66 -39.84 -34.71
CA ARG A 133 39.98 -39.92 -33.42
C ARG A 133 40.54 -38.92 -32.38
N ALA A 134 41.88 -38.82 -32.31
CA ALA A 134 42.53 -37.88 -31.38
C ALA A 134 42.20 -36.43 -31.75
N LYS A 135 42.14 -36.09 -33.03
CA LYS A 135 41.75 -34.76 -33.51
C LYS A 135 40.29 -34.45 -33.14
N GLN A 136 39.36 -35.37 -33.40
CA GLN A 136 37.95 -35.20 -33.07
C GLN A 136 37.75 -34.98 -31.55
N LEU A 137 38.46 -35.71 -30.70
CA LEU A 137 38.40 -35.55 -29.27
C LEU A 137 38.93 -34.19 -28.81
N ALA A 138 40.05 -33.73 -29.37
CA ALA A 138 40.61 -32.40 -29.09
C ALA A 138 39.68 -31.26 -29.52
N ASP A 139 39.07 -31.36 -30.70
CA ASP A 139 38.11 -30.39 -31.18
C ASP A 139 36.86 -30.34 -30.32
N HIS A 140 36.37 -31.50 -29.83
CA HIS A 140 35.25 -31.58 -28.89
C HIS A 140 35.55 -30.87 -27.57
N TYR A 141 36.68 -31.14 -26.91
CA TYR A 141 37.07 -30.50 -25.67
C TYR A 141 37.28 -28.98 -25.84
N ASN A 142 37.88 -28.55 -26.94
CA ASN A 142 38.04 -27.12 -27.23
C ASN A 142 36.69 -26.43 -27.39
N SER A 143 35.72 -27.08 -28.05
CA SER A 143 34.35 -26.55 -28.17
C SER A 143 33.64 -26.45 -26.81
N GLU A 144 33.76 -27.50 -25.99
CA GLU A 144 33.20 -27.49 -24.62
C GLU A 144 33.82 -26.39 -23.77
N LEU A 145 35.13 -26.24 -23.78
CA LEU A 145 35.85 -25.19 -23.03
C LEU A 145 35.39 -23.79 -23.46
N THR A 146 35.28 -23.59 -24.77
CA THR A 146 34.84 -22.30 -25.34
C THR A 146 33.39 -21.99 -24.92
N SER A 147 32.52 -23.00 -25.00
CA SER A 147 31.12 -22.85 -24.61
C SER A 147 31.00 -22.55 -23.12
N MET A 148 31.73 -23.27 -22.25
CA MET A 148 31.75 -23.07 -20.82
C MET A 148 32.28 -21.67 -20.46
N SER A 149 33.39 -21.25 -21.10
CA SER A 149 33.93 -19.88 -20.86
C SER A 149 32.96 -18.80 -21.28
N SER A 150 32.31 -18.93 -22.42
CA SER A 150 31.30 -17.98 -22.89
C SER A 150 30.08 -17.94 -21.97
N PHE A 151 29.64 -19.09 -21.49
CA PHE A 151 28.54 -19.19 -20.54
C PHE A 151 28.87 -18.48 -19.23
N LEU A 152 30.02 -18.75 -18.64
CA LEU A 152 30.45 -18.10 -17.38
C LEU A 152 30.59 -16.58 -17.55
N GLN A 153 31.15 -16.14 -18.68
CA GLN A 153 31.26 -14.71 -18.95
C GLN A 153 29.90 -14.04 -19.13
N ALA A 154 28.95 -14.71 -19.79
CA ALA A 154 27.58 -14.20 -19.88
C ALA A 154 26.89 -14.11 -18.50
N VAL A 155 27.02 -15.14 -17.66
CA VAL A 155 26.46 -15.12 -16.32
C VAL A 155 27.04 -13.95 -15.52
N VAL A 156 28.34 -13.82 -15.45
CA VAL A 156 29.00 -12.75 -14.66
C VAL A 156 28.62 -11.37 -15.19
N SER A 157 28.53 -11.19 -16.52
CA SER A 157 28.20 -9.88 -17.10
C SER A 157 26.75 -9.44 -16.85
N HIS A 158 25.81 -10.40 -16.58
CA HIS A 158 24.41 -10.10 -16.30
C HIS A 158 24.06 -10.07 -14.81
N ILE A 159 25.01 -10.35 -13.92
CA ILE A 159 24.81 -10.16 -12.47
C ILE A 159 24.58 -8.66 -12.21
N PRO A 160 23.50 -8.29 -11.48
CA PRO A 160 23.18 -6.88 -11.20
C PRO A 160 24.14 -6.23 -10.20
N SER A 161 24.89 -7.02 -9.43
CA SER A 161 25.94 -6.54 -8.51
C SER A 161 27.23 -6.26 -9.26
N CYS A 162 28.01 -5.31 -8.81
CA CYS A 162 29.39 -5.12 -9.26
C CYS A 162 30.22 -6.34 -8.89
N VAL A 163 30.84 -7.01 -9.85
CA VAL A 163 31.72 -8.14 -9.63
C VAL A 163 33.10 -7.81 -10.20
N LEU A 164 34.11 -7.82 -9.33
CA LEU A 164 35.50 -7.49 -9.66
C LEU A 164 36.41 -8.58 -9.11
N VAL A 165 37.39 -8.97 -9.91
CA VAL A 165 38.49 -9.84 -9.47
C VAL A 165 39.80 -9.10 -9.70
N LEU A 166 40.61 -8.97 -8.67
CA LEU A 166 41.92 -8.34 -8.70
C LEU A 166 43.03 -9.35 -8.46
N ASP A 167 44.12 -9.19 -9.17
CA ASP A 167 45.37 -9.89 -8.84
C ASP A 167 45.99 -9.25 -7.56
N ALA A 168 46.25 -10.06 -6.57
CA ALA A 168 46.70 -9.59 -5.26
C ALA A 168 48.06 -8.91 -5.28
N VAL A 169 48.92 -9.22 -6.24
CA VAL A 169 50.31 -8.71 -6.36
C VAL A 169 50.34 -7.48 -7.25
N SER A 170 49.87 -7.59 -8.48
CA SER A 170 49.90 -6.49 -9.47
C SER A 170 48.80 -5.47 -9.25
N ARG A 171 47.76 -5.78 -8.45
CA ARG A 171 46.59 -4.93 -8.21
C ARG A 171 45.79 -4.62 -9.48
N LYS A 172 45.97 -5.39 -10.54
CA LYS A 172 45.23 -5.25 -11.80
C LYS A 172 43.87 -5.91 -11.69
N PHE A 173 42.87 -5.27 -12.24
CA PHE A 173 41.56 -5.89 -12.46
C PHE A 173 41.68 -6.97 -13.52
N LEU A 174 41.43 -8.22 -13.15
CA LEU A 174 41.44 -9.36 -14.07
C LEU A 174 40.05 -9.60 -14.64
N LEU A 175 39.02 -9.22 -13.91
CA LEU A 175 37.64 -9.30 -14.32
C LEU A 175 36.88 -8.12 -13.74
N ALA A 176 36.09 -7.48 -14.57
CA ALA A 176 35.12 -6.47 -14.17
C ALA A 176 33.84 -6.74 -14.99
N ASN A 177 32.73 -7.03 -14.31
CA ASN A 177 31.49 -7.20 -15.03
C ASN A 177 30.92 -5.83 -15.48
N ARG A 178 29.90 -5.87 -16.33
CA ARG A 178 29.26 -4.66 -16.86
C ARG A 178 28.84 -3.69 -15.77
N GLN A 179 28.25 -4.17 -14.67
CA GLN A 179 27.79 -3.33 -13.57
C GLN A 179 28.97 -2.63 -12.86
N ALA A 180 30.09 -3.31 -12.66
CA ALA A 180 31.29 -2.71 -12.07
C ALA A 180 31.87 -1.61 -12.96
N GLU A 181 31.93 -1.84 -14.28
CA GLU A 181 32.41 -0.83 -15.20
C GLU A 181 31.52 0.40 -15.26
N GLU A 182 30.19 0.24 -15.26
CA GLU A 182 29.24 1.34 -15.23
C GLU A 182 29.31 2.13 -13.90
N THR A 183 29.55 1.45 -12.79
CA THR A 183 29.62 2.09 -11.46
C THR A 183 30.94 2.79 -11.24
N PHE A 184 32.07 2.19 -11.59
CA PHE A 184 33.41 2.70 -11.30
C PHE A 184 34.15 3.26 -12.52
N GLY A 185 34.09 2.60 -13.66
CA GLY A 185 34.93 2.88 -14.82
C GLY A 185 34.27 3.68 -15.96
N GLY A 186 32.96 3.75 -16.03
CA GLY A 186 32.21 4.58 -16.99
C GLY A 186 32.17 4.11 -18.45
N LYS A 187 33.03 3.18 -18.90
CA LYS A 187 33.05 2.61 -20.28
C LYS A 187 33.34 1.11 -20.25
N PRO A 188 32.69 0.31 -21.10
CA PRO A 188 32.98 -1.11 -21.23
C PRO A 188 34.45 -1.37 -21.58
N GLY A 189 35.08 -2.32 -20.85
CA GLY A 189 36.53 -2.62 -20.98
C GLY A 189 37.43 -1.56 -20.34
N GLY A 190 36.89 -0.63 -19.57
CA GLY A 190 37.65 0.46 -18.97
C GLY A 190 38.55 0.06 -17.79
N LEU A 191 38.21 -1.02 -17.08
CA LEU A 191 38.92 -1.47 -15.90
C LEU A 191 39.87 -2.63 -16.12
N GLU A 192 39.50 -3.62 -16.94
CA GLU A 192 40.30 -4.85 -17.13
C GLU A 192 41.73 -4.58 -17.59
N GLY A 193 42.68 -5.28 -16.99
CA GLY A 193 44.12 -5.16 -17.24
C GLY A 193 44.79 -3.94 -16.62
N LYS A 194 44.06 -3.01 -16.01
CA LYS A 194 44.56 -1.79 -15.36
C LYS A 194 44.52 -1.90 -13.83
N THR A 195 45.27 -1.03 -13.17
CA THR A 195 45.13 -0.83 -11.72
C THR A 195 44.10 0.26 -11.43
N ALA A 196 43.59 0.32 -10.21
CA ALA A 196 42.69 1.40 -9.80
C ALA A 196 43.30 2.79 -10.06
N LYS A 197 44.62 2.96 -9.83
CA LYS A 197 45.34 4.20 -10.03
C LYS A 197 45.43 4.67 -11.48
N ASP A 198 45.32 3.73 -12.43
CA ASP A 198 45.39 4.05 -13.86
C ASP A 198 44.07 4.61 -14.43
N CYS A 199 42.94 4.38 -13.73
CA CYS A 199 41.64 4.60 -14.33
C CYS A 199 40.56 5.19 -13.39
N LEU A 200 40.81 5.31 -12.08
CA LEU A 200 39.83 5.76 -11.09
C LEU A 200 40.32 6.97 -10.30
N PRO A 201 39.42 7.81 -9.73
CA PRO A 201 39.78 8.92 -8.84
C PRO A 201 40.46 8.45 -7.55
N ASP A 202 41.31 9.28 -6.98
CA ASP A 202 42.12 8.95 -5.78
C ASP A 202 41.32 8.39 -4.61
N LEU A 203 40.11 8.93 -4.38
CA LEU A 203 39.22 8.47 -3.29
C LEU A 203 38.76 7.02 -3.52
N VAL A 204 38.44 6.69 -4.77
CA VAL A 204 38.03 5.34 -5.17
C VAL A 204 39.24 4.39 -5.16
N CYS A 205 40.43 4.87 -5.51
CA CYS A 205 41.67 4.10 -5.38
C CYS A 205 41.95 3.72 -3.92
N ALA A 206 41.80 4.65 -2.98
CA ALA A 206 41.95 4.38 -1.56
C ALA A 206 40.96 3.33 -1.03
N PHE A 207 39.72 3.38 -1.52
CA PHE A 207 38.69 2.38 -1.21
C PHE A 207 39.12 0.98 -1.68
N PHE A 208 39.54 0.81 -2.95
CA PHE A 208 40.01 -0.50 -3.46
C PHE A 208 41.27 -0.99 -2.75
N ASP A 209 42.24 -0.09 -2.48
CA ASP A 209 43.46 -0.44 -1.75
C ASP A 209 43.15 -0.95 -0.33
N ARG A 210 42.24 -0.28 0.38
CA ARG A 210 41.79 -0.69 1.72
C ARG A 210 41.13 -2.03 1.69
N LEU A 211 40.06 -2.21 0.89
CA LEU A 211 39.32 -3.46 0.78
C LEU A 211 40.21 -4.64 0.39
N THR A 212 41.10 -4.43 -0.55
CA THR A 212 42.05 -5.47 -0.99
C THR A 212 43.01 -5.84 0.12
N ASN A 213 43.57 -4.87 0.85
CA ASN A 213 44.48 -5.15 1.96
C ASN A 213 43.77 -5.89 3.09
N ASP A 214 42.54 -5.52 3.40
CA ASP A 214 41.74 -6.13 4.46
C ASP A 214 41.32 -7.56 4.09
N ALA A 215 40.94 -7.82 2.84
CA ALA A 215 40.68 -9.18 2.35
C ALA A 215 41.94 -10.06 2.43
N LEU A 216 43.10 -9.52 2.09
CA LEU A 216 44.36 -10.25 2.16
C LEU A 216 44.80 -10.60 3.59
N ARG A 217 44.41 -9.79 4.59
CA ARG A 217 44.67 -10.04 6.02
C ARG A 217 43.72 -11.04 6.64
N SER A 218 42.53 -11.27 6.06
CA SER A 218 41.47 -12.10 6.65
C SER A 218 41.57 -13.56 6.35
N ASP A 219 42.68 -14.03 5.73
CA ASP A 219 43.03 -15.43 5.50
C ASP A 219 41.87 -16.29 4.92
N GLY A 220 41.23 -15.76 3.89
CA GLY A 220 40.12 -16.44 3.19
C GLY A 220 38.75 -16.29 3.85
N ALA A 221 38.59 -15.52 4.92
CA ALA A 221 37.29 -15.17 5.46
C ALA A 221 36.66 -14.04 4.63
N MET A 222 35.35 -14.18 4.34
CA MET A 222 34.59 -13.13 3.69
C MET A 222 34.40 -11.95 4.65
N ARG A 223 34.61 -10.73 4.16
CA ARG A 223 34.32 -9.48 4.87
C ARG A 223 33.20 -8.76 4.21
N GLU A 224 32.32 -8.20 5.00
CA GLU A 224 31.19 -7.38 4.57
C GLU A 224 31.28 -6.00 5.22
N GLU A 225 31.14 -4.95 4.41
CA GLU A 225 31.17 -3.57 4.85
C GLU A 225 30.18 -2.75 4.03
N GLU A 226 29.65 -1.69 4.65
CA GLU A 226 28.76 -0.74 3.98
C GLU A 226 29.38 0.65 4.05
N GLU A 227 29.55 1.32 2.91
CA GLU A 227 30.23 2.60 2.84
C GLU A 227 29.64 3.49 1.74
N GLU A 228 29.59 4.77 1.99
CA GLU A 228 29.20 5.76 1.00
C GLU A 228 30.41 6.14 0.14
N LEU A 229 30.32 5.98 -1.17
CA LEU A 229 31.39 6.24 -2.12
C LEU A 229 30.90 7.15 -3.26
N ALA A 230 31.75 8.11 -3.65
CA ALA A 230 31.53 8.89 -4.86
C ALA A 230 31.86 8.05 -6.09
N THR A 231 30.83 7.53 -6.78
CA THR A 231 30.95 6.71 -7.98
C THR A 231 30.78 7.55 -9.25
N ALA A 232 30.99 6.94 -10.43
CA ALA A 232 30.71 7.58 -11.71
C ALA A 232 29.22 7.97 -11.89
N ARG A 233 28.32 7.35 -11.12
CA ARG A 233 26.88 7.64 -11.07
C ARG A 233 26.46 8.61 -9.94
N GLY A 234 27.44 9.26 -9.30
CA GLY A 234 27.23 10.10 -8.11
C GLY A 234 27.51 9.37 -6.80
N PRO A 235 27.19 9.99 -5.65
CA PRO A 235 27.36 9.35 -4.34
C PRO A 235 26.39 8.16 -4.22
N ARG A 236 26.95 6.99 -3.84
CA ARG A 236 26.23 5.75 -3.67
C ARG A 236 26.66 5.04 -2.39
N THR A 237 25.72 4.42 -1.72
CA THR A 237 26.01 3.52 -0.59
C THR A 237 26.19 2.12 -1.15
N LEU A 238 27.42 1.60 -1.02
CA LEU A 238 27.78 0.27 -1.52
C LEU A 238 27.89 -0.72 -0.36
N HIS A 239 27.14 -1.82 -0.42
CA HIS A 239 27.36 -2.97 0.43
C HIS A 239 28.35 -3.89 -0.24
N THR A 240 29.55 -4.02 0.33
CA THR A 240 30.68 -4.71 -0.28
C THR A 240 30.98 -6.01 0.42
N LYS A 241 31.25 -7.07 -0.37
CA LYS A 241 31.70 -8.38 0.09
C LYS A 241 33.06 -8.66 -0.54
N THR A 242 34.06 -8.88 0.27
CA THR A 242 35.43 -9.12 -0.20
C THR A 242 35.96 -10.46 0.31
N LEU A 243 36.65 -11.17 -0.56
CA LEU A 243 37.25 -12.47 -0.27
C LEU A 243 38.58 -12.62 -0.99
N ALA A 244 39.64 -13.00 -0.28
CA ALA A 244 40.90 -13.43 -0.89
C ALA A 244 40.91 -14.93 -1.10
N PHE A 245 41.27 -15.39 -2.31
CA PHE A 245 41.32 -16.82 -2.65
C PHE A 245 42.54 -17.14 -3.54
N HIS A 246 42.91 -18.42 -3.62
CA HIS A 246 44.00 -18.94 -4.47
C HIS A 246 43.40 -19.71 -5.63
N SER A 247 44.09 -19.67 -6.79
CA SER A 247 43.85 -20.57 -7.89
C SER A 247 44.49 -21.95 -7.63
N ASN A 248 44.43 -22.84 -8.59
CA ASN A 248 45.15 -24.12 -8.58
C ASN A 248 46.68 -23.96 -8.45
N ASP A 249 47.25 -22.79 -8.79
CA ASP A 249 48.63 -22.43 -8.49
C ASP A 249 48.67 -21.67 -7.15
N PRO A 250 49.33 -22.24 -6.07
CA PRO A 250 49.44 -21.61 -4.76
C PRO A 250 50.16 -20.25 -4.76
N ARG A 251 50.87 -19.90 -5.85
CA ARG A 251 51.54 -18.60 -6.01
C ARG A 251 50.62 -17.52 -6.50
N SER A 252 49.45 -17.88 -7.06
CA SER A 252 48.49 -16.96 -7.64
C SER A 252 47.38 -16.70 -6.62
N ARG A 253 47.37 -15.49 -6.04
CA ARG A 253 46.38 -15.02 -5.06
C ARG A 253 45.52 -13.91 -5.68
N TYR A 254 44.22 -14.01 -5.48
CA TYR A 254 43.23 -13.09 -6.03
C TYR A 254 42.31 -12.53 -4.95
N VAL A 255 41.70 -11.40 -5.23
CA VAL A 255 40.68 -10.81 -4.39
C VAL A 255 39.40 -10.66 -5.22
N LEU A 256 38.35 -11.33 -4.79
CA LEU A 256 36.99 -11.13 -5.28
C LEU A 256 36.36 -10.01 -4.48
N LEU A 257 35.77 -9.04 -5.18
CA LEU A 257 34.94 -7.98 -4.62
C LEU A 257 33.58 -8.03 -5.30
N ILE A 258 32.54 -8.12 -4.50
CA ILE A 258 31.15 -7.96 -4.92
C ILE A 258 30.61 -6.73 -4.22
N ALA A 259 29.97 -5.82 -4.96
CA ALA A 259 29.38 -4.61 -4.39
C ALA A 259 27.96 -4.42 -4.91
N ASP A 260 27.03 -4.30 -3.98
CA ASP A 260 25.62 -4.01 -4.21
C ASP A 260 25.34 -2.53 -3.93
N ASP A 261 24.70 -1.82 -4.86
CA ASP A 261 24.22 -0.46 -4.64
C ASP A 261 22.91 -0.53 -3.83
N VAL A 262 23.01 -0.21 -2.54
CA VAL A 262 21.88 -0.22 -1.60
C VAL A 262 21.33 1.18 -1.30
N THR A 263 21.70 2.18 -2.10
CA THR A 263 21.31 3.58 -1.88
C THR A 263 19.81 3.78 -1.85
N ASP A 264 19.10 3.28 -2.87
CA ASP A 264 17.65 3.44 -2.98
C ASP A 264 16.91 2.57 -1.95
N GLU A 265 17.45 1.39 -1.63
CA GLU A 265 16.91 0.49 -0.61
C GLU A 265 17.02 1.13 0.79
N ASN A 266 18.18 1.68 1.14
CA ASN A 266 18.41 2.37 2.40
C ASN A 266 17.53 3.63 2.51
N ALA A 267 17.38 4.41 1.43
CA ALA A 267 16.48 5.55 1.38
C ALA A 267 15.02 5.13 1.59
N ALA A 268 14.58 4.06 0.91
CA ALA A 268 13.24 3.51 1.07
C ALA A 268 12.99 3.00 2.51
N HIS A 269 13.94 2.28 3.09
CA HIS A 269 13.88 1.83 4.47
C HIS A 269 13.86 2.99 5.48
N ALA A 270 14.62 4.05 5.23
CA ALA A 270 14.59 5.27 6.05
C ALA A 270 13.21 5.95 5.94
N GLN A 271 12.66 6.05 4.72
CA GLN A 271 11.32 6.59 4.46
C GLN A 271 10.23 5.79 5.17
N VAL A 272 10.27 4.46 5.09
CA VAL A 272 9.32 3.58 5.78
C VAL A 272 9.41 3.76 7.30
N ARG A 273 10.62 3.82 7.85
CA ARG A 273 10.82 4.09 9.28
C ARG A 273 10.29 5.46 9.69
N TYR A 274 10.51 6.47 8.86
CA TYR A 274 9.97 7.81 9.12
C TYR A 274 8.43 7.79 9.13
N MET A 275 7.80 7.22 8.10
CA MET A 275 6.33 7.11 8.01
C MET A 275 5.72 6.26 9.14
N ALA A 276 6.44 5.28 9.67
CA ALA A 276 5.98 4.49 10.82
C ALA A 276 5.80 5.32 12.10
N HIS A 277 6.46 6.48 12.20
CA HIS A 277 6.48 7.35 13.39
C HIS A 277 5.94 8.76 13.15
N HIS A 278 5.70 9.17 11.89
CA HIS A 278 5.25 10.52 11.56
C HIS A 278 4.00 10.49 10.68
N ASP A 279 3.17 11.52 10.81
CA ASP A 279 2.00 11.77 9.96
C ASP A 279 2.46 12.28 8.58
N THR A 280 1.99 11.66 7.52
CA THR A 280 2.44 11.96 6.14
C THR A 280 1.99 13.32 5.61
N LEU A 281 0.89 13.88 6.15
CA LEU A 281 0.38 15.18 5.73
C LEU A 281 1.15 16.34 6.36
N THR A 282 1.40 16.24 7.67
CA THR A 282 1.94 17.34 8.48
C THR A 282 3.42 17.19 8.82
N GLY A 283 3.98 15.97 8.70
CA GLY A 283 5.33 15.63 9.15
C GLY A 283 5.49 15.55 10.66
N MET A 284 4.43 15.71 11.43
CA MET A 284 4.46 15.63 12.88
C MET A 284 4.53 14.18 13.38
N PRO A 285 4.92 13.94 14.64
CA PRO A 285 4.73 12.67 15.31
C PRO A 285 3.32 12.14 15.07
N ASN A 286 3.20 10.84 14.72
CA ASN A 286 1.91 10.18 14.62
C ASN A 286 1.46 9.59 15.96
N ARG A 287 0.30 8.95 16.01
CA ARG A 287 -0.27 8.31 17.22
C ARG A 287 0.71 7.33 17.89
N ARG A 288 1.53 6.61 17.11
CA ARG A 288 2.49 5.65 17.64
C ARG A 288 3.63 6.37 18.38
N LEU A 289 4.29 7.32 17.72
CA LEU A 289 5.38 8.07 18.33
C LEU A 289 4.90 8.90 19.52
N PHE A 290 3.69 9.45 19.46
CA PHE A 290 3.04 10.12 20.58
C PHE A 290 2.95 9.20 21.81
N ARG A 291 2.43 7.98 21.63
CA ARG A 291 2.32 6.98 22.69
C ARG A 291 3.67 6.61 23.29
N ASP A 292 4.67 6.40 22.45
CA ASP A 292 6.04 6.07 22.89
C ASP A 292 6.64 7.23 23.74
N ARG A 293 6.42 8.48 23.32
CA ARG A 293 6.84 9.68 24.06
C ARG A 293 6.09 9.84 25.38
N LEU A 294 4.78 9.58 25.38
CA LEU A 294 3.97 9.61 26.60
C LEU A 294 4.43 8.56 27.62
N LEU A 295 4.65 7.32 27.17
CA LEU A 295 5.19 6.26 28.04
C LEU A 295 6.55 6.64 28.62
N SER A 296 7.42 7.23 27.80
CA SER A 296 8.74 7.69 28.25
C SER A 296 8.62 8.83 29.29
N ALA A 297 7.71 9.78 29.05
CA ALA A 297 7.47 10.89 29.99
C ALA A 297 6.94 10.40 31.34
N LEU A 298 5.98 9.45 31.34
CA LEU A 298 5.43 8.85 32.55
C LEU A 298 6.49 8.02 33.32
N GLY A 299 7.37 7.33 32.61
CA GLY A 299 8.46 6.53 33.21
C GLY A 299 9.60 7.35 33.79
N ALA A 300 9.86 8.53 33.25
CA ALA A 300 10.95 9.40 33.68
C ALA A 300 10.59 10.27 34.92
N SER A 301 9.31 10.53 35.14
CA SER A 301 8.81 11.45 36.19
C SER A 301 8.63 10.72 37.50
N ARG A 302 9.61 10.80 38.44
CA ARG A 302 9.44 10.27 39.81
C ARG A 302 8.72 11.23 40.73
N ASP A 303 8.83 12.54 40.54
CA ASP A 303 8.33 13.60 41.44
C ASP A 303 7.58 14.74 40.73
N ARG A 304 7.31 14.61 39.43
CA ARG A 304 6.60 15.65 38.66
C ARG A 304 5.47 15.05 37.83
N SER A 305 4.42 15.83 37.62
CA SER A 305 3.28 15.42 36.84
C SER A 305 3.55 15.49 35.31
N THR A 306 2.86 14.66 34.55
CA THR A 306 2.82 14.73 33.09
C THR A 306 1.39 15.09 32.67
N ALA A 307 1.24 16.08 31.78
CA ALA A 307 -0.05 16.40 31.20
C ALA A 307 -0.18 15.93 29.76
N VAL A 308 -1.38 15.53 29.39
CA VAL A 308 -1.81 15.27 28.02
C VAL A 308 -2.90 16.27 27.66
N LEU A 309 -2.73 16.93 26.51
CA LEU A 309 -3.74 17.78 25.92
C LEU A 309 -4.21 17.12 24.62
N CYS A 310 -5.52 16.92 24.47
CA CYS A 310 -6.17 16.55 23.22
C CYS A 310 -6.81 17.80 22.62
N LEU A 311 -6.52 18.08 21.36
CA LEU A 311 -6.99 19.25 20.64
C LEU A 311 -7.76 18.80 19.39
N ASP A 312 -8.86 19.49 19.11
CA ASP A 312 -9.68 19.23 17.93
C ASP A 312 -10.08 20.55 17.29
N VAL A 313 -9.97 20.62 15.96
CA VAL A 313 -10.28 21.83 15.21
C VAL A 313 -11.79 21.95 15.03
N ASP A 314 -12.37 22.96 15.70
CA ASP A 314 -13.82 23.16 15.71
C ASP A 314 -14.35 23.39 14.28
N ASN A 315 -15.42 22.66 13.93
CA ASN A 315 -16.10 22.76 12.64
C ASN A 315 -15.19 22.50 11.40
N PHE A 316 -14.12 21.74 11.54
CA PHE A 316 -13.20 21.41 10.45
C PHE A 316 -13.91 20.82 9.21
N LYS A 317 -14.96 20.02 9.44
CA LYS A 317 -15.80 19.49 8.36
C LYS A 317 -16.41 20.59 7.50
N CYS A 318 -16.85 21.70 8.11
CA CYS A 318 -17.42 22.85 7.37
C CYS A 318 -16.37 23.49 6.44
N VAL A 319 -15.10 23.55 6.86
CA VAL A 319 -14.00 24.03 6.02
C VAL A 319 -13.83 23.11 4.80
N ASN A 320 -13.84 21.79 5.02
CA ASN A 320 -13.77 20.81 3.92
C ASN A 320 -14.95 20.89 2.96
N ASP A 321 -16.16 20.98 3.50
CA ASP A 321 -17.39 21.01 2.71
C ASP A 321 -17.52 22.31 1.91
N THR A 322 -16.98 23.44 2.41
CA THR A 322 -17.06 24.76 1.76
C THR A 322 -15.91 25.03 0.80
N LEU A 323 -14.68 24.72 1.18
CA LEU A 323 -13.46 25.08 0.44
C LEU A 323 -12.74 23.88 -0.18
N GLY A 324 -13.26 22.66 0.04
CA GLY A 324 -12.69 21.41 -0.45
C GLY A 324 -11.60 20.83 0.44
N HIS A 325 -11.37 19.52 0.33
CA HIS A 325 -10.40 18.78 1.16
C HIS A 325 -8.96 19.28 1.05
N GLN A 326 -8.56 19.83 -0.11
CA GLN A 326 -7.23 20.41 -0.27
C GLN A 326 -6.99 21.61 0.65
N SER A 327 -8.02 22.44 0.84
CA SER A 327 -7.98 23.59 1.76
C SER A 327 -7.93 23.12 3.22
N GLY A 328 -8.66 22.07 3.58
CA GLY A 328 -8.56 21.44 4.90
C GLY A 328 -7.17 20.87 5.18
N ASP A 329 -6.57 20.18 4.21
CA ASP A 329 -5.19 19.68 4.31
C ASP A 329 -4.17 20.82 4.52
N GLU A 330 -4.36 21.95 3.82
CA GLU A 330 -3.47 23.10 3.99
C GLU A 330 -3.66 23.76 5.36
N LEU A 331 -4.91 23.84 5.86
CA LEU A 331 -5.17 24.30 7.23
C LEU A 331 -4.41 23.44 8.25
N LEU A 332 -4.47 22.12 8.13
CA LEU A 332 -3.76 21.20 9.02
C LEU A 332 -2.23 21.38 8.96
N ARG A 333 -1.67 21.62 7.76
CA ARG A 333 -0.23 21.95 7.59
C ARG A 333 0.14 23.28 8.26
N LEU A 334 -0.72 24.28 8.16
CA LEU A 334 -0.50 25.59 8.77
C LEU A 334 -0.61 25.51 10.29
N LEU A 335 -1.56 24.73 10.84
CA LEU A 335 -1.66 24.44 12.28
C LEU A 335 -0.40 23.72 12.78
N ALA A 336 0.06 22.71 12.04
CA ALA A 336 1.30 21.99 12.36
C ALA A 336 2.55 22.88 12.37
N LYS A 337 2.55 24.00 11.65
CA LYS A 337 3.63 25.01 11.69
C LYS A 337 3.42 26.07 12.77
N ARG A 338 2.17 26.36 13.16
CA ARG A 338 1.83 27.42 14.13
C ARG A 338 1.96 26.95 15.57
N LEU A 339 1.37 25.80 15.90
CA LEU A 339 1.31 25.27 17.27
C LEU A 339 2.70 25.04 17.92
N PRO A 340 3.70 24.46 17.24
CA PRO A 340 5.01 24.22 17.87
C PRO A 340 5.73 25.46 18.38
N LYS A 341 5.42 26.65 17.83
CA LYS A 341 6.03 27.92 18.24
C LYS A 341 5.72 28.30 19.68
N HIS A 342 4.70 27.70 20.26
CA HIS A 342 4.23 27.92 21.61
C HIS A 342 4.68 26.83 22.59
N LEU A 343 5.39 25.80 22.11
CA LEU A 343 5.81 24.63 22.87
C LEU A 343 7.30 24.70 23.19
N ARG A 344 7.72 24.01 24.24
CA ARG A 344 9.12 23.82 24.61
C ARG A 344 9.72 22.65 23.84
N GLU A 345 11.04 22.56 23.76
CA GLU A 345 11.75 21.48 23.08
C GLU A 345 11.42 20.08 23.63
N GLN A 346 11.16 19.99 24.93
CA GLN A 346 10.75 18.75 25.61
C GLN A 346 9.31 18.35 25.40
N ASP A 347 8.44 19.27 24.96
CA ASP A 347 7.03 19.01 24.69
C ASP A 347 6.90 18.27 23.36
N THR A 348 5.95 17.37 23.28
CA THR A 348 5.73 16.63 22.03
C THR A 348 4.33 16.94 21.51
N LEU A 349 4.27 17.56 20.31
CA LEU A 349 3.03 17.73 19.55
C LEU A 349 2.94 16.64 18.50
N ALA A 350 1.78 16.02 18.39
CA ALA A 350 1.48 14.95 17.43
C ALA A 350 0.13 15.20 16.76
N ARG A 351 -0.06 14.62 15.58
CA ARG A 351 -1.37 14.48 14.94
C ARG A 351 -1.83 13.04 15.07
N LEU A 352 -2.99 12.83 15.68
CA LEU A 352 -3.52 11.50 15.93
C LEU A 352 -4.35 10.95 14.76
N GLY A 353 -4.91 11.83 13.93
CA GLY A 353 -5.69 11.53 12.73
C GLY A 353 -6.73 12.63 12.47
N GLY A 354 -7.27 12.74 11.25
CA GLY A 354 -8.25 13.77 10.93
C GLY A 354 -7.80 15.17 11.31
N ASP A 355 -8.59 15.84 12.14
CA ASP A 355 -8.39 17.17 12.73
C ASP A 355 -7.89 17.12 14.20
N GLU A 356 -7.56 15.92 14.69
CA GLU A 356 -7.11 15.71 16.06
C GLU A 356 -5.60 15.86 16.23
N PHE A 357 -5.19 16.73 17.14
CA PHE A 357 -3.83 16.89 17.62
C PHE A 357 -3.73 16.50 19.09
N ALA A 358 -2.54 16.10 19.53
CA ALA A 358 -2.28 15.84 20.93
C ALA A 358 -0.92 16.36 21.37
N ILE A 359 -0.82 16.79 22.61
CA ILE A 359 0.43 17.30 23.19
C ILE A 359 0.75 16.53 24.46
N VAL A 360 1.99 16.09 24.61
CA VAL A 360 2.56 15.60 25.87
C VAL A 360 3.41 16.69 26.47
N LEU A 361 3.08 17.05 27.71
CA LEU A 361 3.86 17.99 28.51
C LEU A 361 4.50 17.24 29.69
N PRO A 362 5.79 16.91 29.61
CA PRO A 362 6.48 16.29 30.73
C PRO A 362 6.85 17.31 31.80
N ASN A 363 7.04 16.86 33.03
CA ASN A 363 7.59 17.64 34.14
C ASN A 363 6.79 18.90 34.49
N ILE A 364 5.48 18.79 34.58
CA ILE A 364 4.60 19.88 34.99
C ILE A 364 4.76 20.16 36.52
N ALA A 365 4.91 21.42 36.84
CA ALA A 365 4.99 21.88 38.26
C ALA A 365 3.63 22.27 38.79
N GLU A 366 2.83 23.03 38.02
CA GLU A 366 1.54 23.56 38.43
C GLU A 366 0.51 23.39 37.32
N GLN A 367 -0.74 23.13 37.68
CA GLN A 367 -1.88 23.03 36.75
C GLN A 367 -2.10 24.35 36.00
N ASP A 368 -1.83 25.48 36.64
CA ASP A 368 -1.99 26.80 36.04
C ASP A 368 -1.04 27.06 34.86
N ASP A 369 0.15 26.46 34.83
CA ASP A 369 1.07 26.52 33.69
C ASP A 369 0.49 25.83 32.47
N VAL A 370 -0.21 24.71 32.67
CA VAL A 370 -0.88 23.97 31.59
C VAL A 370 -2.07 24.77 31.06
N ARG A 371 -2.85 25.40 31.98
CA ARG A 371 -3.98 26.28 31.62
C ARG A 371 -3.50 27.43 30.74
N LYS A 372 -2.49 28.17 31.19
CA LYS A 372 -1.91 29.30 30.43
C LYS A 372 -1.38 28.89 29.06
N LEU A 373 -0.78 27.70 28.97
CA LEU A 373 -0.35 27.15 27.66
C LEU A 373 -1.54 26.88 26.75
N ALA A 374 -2.56 26.21 27.26
CA ALA A 374 -3.76 25.88 26.49
C ALA A 374 -4.50 27.14 26.01
N GLU A 375 -4.65 28.15 26.85
CA GLU A 375 -5.22 29.47 26.49
C GLU A 375 -4.42 30.13 25.38
N ARG A 376 -3.08 30.11 25.47
CA ARG A 376 -2.19 30.64 24.44
C ARG A 376 -2.30 29.87 23.11
N LEU A 377 -2.51 28.55 23.15
CA LEU A 377 -2.74 27.74 21.96
C LEU A 377 -4.08 28.07 21.32
N ILE A 378 -5.15 28.22 22.11
CA ILE A 378 -6.47 28.64 21.60
C ILE A 378 -6.36 29.99 20.91
N GLU A 379 -5.73 30.98 21.56
CA GLU A 379 -5.56 32.31 21.00
C GLU A 379 -4.69 32.28 19.73
N ALA A 380 -3.67 31.44 19.69
CA ALA A 380 -2.84 31.26 18.51
C ALA A 380 -3.63 30.67 17.32
N VAL A 381 -4.54 29.73 17.57
CA VAL A 381 -5.39 29.12 16.53
C VAL A 381 -6.47 30.09 16.07
N ARG A 382 -7.02 30.93 16.96
CA ARG A 382 -8.02 31.95 16.65
C ARG A 382 -7.54 32.98 15.63
N GLN A 383 -6.23 33.22 15.51
CA GLN A 383 -5.68 34.08 14.47
C GLN A 383 -5.98 33.48 13.09
N PRO A 384 -6.62 34.26 12.18
CA PRO A 384 -7.06 33.75 10.90
C PRO A 384 -5.97 33.07 10.09
N PHE A 385 -6.37 32.15 9.23
CA PHE A 385 -5.49 31.47 8.27
C PHE A 385 -5.79 31.94 6.86
N GLU A 386 -4.75 32.21 6.09
CA GLU A 386 -4.87 32.53 4.66
C GLU A 386 -4.72 31.24 3.86
N ILE A 387 -5.81 30.78 3.21
CA ILE A 387 -5.86 29.52 2.47
C ILE A 387 -6.51 29.78 1.12
N ALA A 388 -5.79 29.52 0.03
CA ALA A 388 -6.27 29.72 -1.34
C ALA A 388 -6.86 31.11 -1.61
N GLY A 389 -6.33 32.16 -0.95
CA GLY A 389 -6.79 33.55 -1.09
C GLY A 389 -8.03 33.90 -0.25
N HIS A 390 -8.45 33.01 0.64
CA HIS A 390 -9.53 33.23 1.59
C HIS A 390 -9.01 33.31 3.01
N THR A 391 -9.54 34.24 3.78
CA THR A 391 -9.27 34.37 5.23
C THR A 391 -10.21 33.43 5.98
N VAL A 392 -9.68 32.35 6.56
CA VAL A 392 -10.45 31.29 7.23
C VAL A 392 -10.30 31.43 8.73
N PRO A 393 -11.34 31.87 9.47
CA PRO A 393 -11.35 31.84 10.90
C PRO A 393 -11.65 30.42 11.40
N VAL A 394 -10.84 29.90 12.33
CA VAL A 394 -11.05 28.64 12.99
C VAL A 394 -10.77 28.75 14.47
N SER A 395 -11.36 27.85 15.26
CA SER A 395 -11.07 27.71 16.68
C SER A 395 -10.66 26.28 17.01
N VAL A 396 -10.22 26.06 18.22
CA VAL A 396 -9.82 24.76 18.72
C VAL A 396 -10.39 24.54 20.12
N SER A 397 -10.91 23.35 20.37
CA SER A 397 -11.29 22.89 21.70
C SER A 397 -10.17 22.04 22.28
N ILE A 398 -9.87 22.18 23.57
CA ILE A 398 -8.77 21.49 24.23
C ILE A 398 -9.26 20.75 25.48
N GLY A 399 -9.03 19.44 25.51
CA GLY A 399 -9.21 18.62 26.73
C GLY A 399 -7.87 18.31 27.38
N ILE A 400 -7.79 18.43 28.67
CA ILE A 400 -6.56 18.34 29.45
C ILE A 400 -6.70 17.29 30.54
N ALA A 401 -5.76 16.35 30.61
CA ALA A 401 -5.61 15.44 31.73
C ALA A 401 -4.20 15.51 32.33
N ILE A 402 -4.07 15.50 33.63
CA ILE A 402 -2.82 15.56 34.37
C ILE A 402 -2.65 14.25 35.16
N SER A 403 -1.48 13.63 35.04
CA SER A 403 -1.13 12.47 35.86
C SER A 403 -0.62 12.94 37.23
N GLU A 404 -1.45 12.79 38.26
CA GLU A 404 -1.07 13.11 39.64
C GLU A 404 -0.28 11.98 40.33
N SER A 405 -0.24 10.77 39.75
CA SER A 405 0.43 9.61 40.31
C SER A 405 1.01 8.68 39.22
N GLN A 406 2.03 7.91 39.59
CA GLN A 406 2.67 6.90 38.71
C GLN A 406 1.76 5.72 38.35
N SER A 407 0.53 5.66 38.83
CA SER A 407 -0.38 4.55 38.63
C SER A 407 -1.26 4.66 37.38
N LEU A 408 -1.31 5.81 36.71
CA LEU A 408 -2.12 6.01 35.51
C LEU A 408 -1.35 5.51 34.26
N SER A 409 -1.98 4.59 33.53
CA SER A 409 -1.43 4.16 32.22
C SER A 409 -1.57 5.27 31.17
N ALA A 410 -0.72 5.26 30.16
CA ALA A 410 -0.79 6.19 29.04
C ALA A 410 -2.19 6.19 28.36
N ASP A 411 -2.81 5.03 28.26
CA ASP A 411 -4.15 4.87 27.65
C ASP A 411 -5.25 5.51 28.51
N HIS A 412 -5.13 5.44 29.84
CA HIS A 412 -6.08 6.12 30.74
C HIS A 412 -5.93 7.64 30.65
N LEU A 413 -4.69 8.13 30.64
CA LEU A 413 -4.45 9.58 30.59
C LEU A 413 -4.95 10.19 29.28
N LEU A 414 -4.74 9.50 28.17
CA LEU A 414 -5.26 9.92 26.87
C LEU A 414 -6.79 9.90 26.85
N ARG A 415 -7.42 8.84 27.36
CA ARG A 415 -8.87 8.74 27.48
C ARG A 415 -9.47 9.85 28.32
N TYR A 416 -8.82 10.24 29.43
CA TYR A 416 -9.26 11.34 30.30
C TYR A 416 -9.16 12.69 29.58
N ALA A 417 -8.08 12.91 28.79
CA ALA A 417 -7.97 14.11 27.99
C ALA A 417 -9.06 14.17 26.90
N ASP A 418 -9.42 13.04 26.29
CA ASP A 418 -10.52 12.97 25.32
C ASP A 418 -11.88 13.26 25.96
N MET A 419 -12.13 12.77 27.18
CA MET A 419 -13.36 13.09 27.91
C MET A 419 -13.45 14.58 28.21
N ALA A 420 -12.35 15.19 28.62
CA ALA A 420 -12.28 16.63 28.84
C ALA A 420 -12.45 17.42 27.53
N LEU A 421 -11.89 16.97 26.42
CA LEU A 421 -12.10 17.58 25.11
C LEU A 421 -13.58 17.57 24.71
N TYR A 422 -14.24 16.45 24.94
CA TYR A 422 -15.66 16.34 24.68
C TYR A 422 -16.45 17.37 25.49
N GLU A 423 -16.13 17.54 26.77
CA GLU A 423 -16.77 18.54 27.62
C GLU A 423 -16.48 19.97 27.14
N ALA A 424 -15.26 20.28 26.69
CA ALA A 424 -14.94 21.56 26.08
C ALA A 424 -15.83 21.85 24.84
N LYS A 425 -16.04 20.83 23.99
CA LYS A 425 -16.94 20.97 22.82
C LYS A 425 -18.39 21.22 23.22
N ARG A 426 -18.89 20.60 24.29
CA ARG A 426 -20.23 20.82 24.82
C ARG A 426 -20.41 22.21 25.40
N ASN A 427 -19.39 22.74 26.07
CA ASN A 427 -19.41 24.05 26.74
C ASN A 427 -19.26 25.23 25.73
N GLY A 428 -19.55 24.99 24.45
CA GLY A 428 -19.62 26.05 23.43
C GLY A 428 -18.41 26.09 22.52
N ARG A 429 -17.51 25.10 22.55
CA ARG A 429 -16.27 25.04 21.76
C ARG A 429 -15.32 26.21 22.05
N ASN A 430 -14.19 26.30 21.30
CA ASN A 430 -13.22 27.39 21.43
C ASN A 430 -12.78 27.64 22.90
N CYS A 431 -12.69 26.60 23.70
CA CYS A 431 -12.35 26.63 25.12
C CYS A 431 -11.54 25.41 25.55
N LEU A 432 -11.10 25.40 26.77
CA LEU A 432 -10.44 24.28 27.41
C LEU A 432 -11.27 23.69 28.54
N ALA A 433 -11.10 22.40 28.79
CA ALA A 433 -11.61 21.73 30.00
C ALA A 433 -10.51 20.83 30.57
N PHE A 434 -10.46 20.79 31.91
CA PHE A 434 -9.64 19.79 32.61
C PHE A 434 -10.51 18.56 32.90
N PHE A 435 -9.91 17.40 32.84
CA PHE A 435 -10.59 16.18 33.28
C PHE A 435 -10.91 16.24 34.76
N GLU A 436 -12.15 15.94 35.05
CA GLU A 436 -12.68 15.75 36.39
C GLU A 436 -13.30 14.35 36.51
N PRO A 437 -13.18 13.65 37.66
CA PRO A 437 -13.70 12.27 37.79
C PRO A 437 -15.20 12.15 37.49
N GLU A 438 -15.96 13.23 37.71
CA GLU A 438 -17.39 13.34 37.41
C GLU A 438 -17.67 13.15 35.90
N MET A 439 -16.74 13.49 35.03
CA MET A 439 -16.85 13.33 33.57
C MET A 439 -16.86 11.85 33.16
N GLU A 440 -16.07 10.99 33.81
CA GLU A 440 -16.11 9.56 33.56
C GLU A 440 -17.46 8.96 33.96
N ALA A 441 -17.98 9.37 35.14
CA ALA A 441 -19.30 8.94 35.58
C ALA A 441 -20.42 9.47 34.66
N ALA A 442 -20.29 10.70 34.14
CA ALA A 442 -21.22 11.27 33.16
C ALA A 442 -21.19 10.54 31.82
N ALA A 443 -20.01 10.19 31.33
CA ALA A 443 -19.84 9.42 30.08
C ALA A 443 -20.48 8.01 30.18
N LEU A 444 -20.29 7.33 31.32
CA LEU A 444 -20.94 6.05 31.60
C LEU A 444 -22.45 6.16 31.63
N ARG A 445 -22.99 7.14 32.40
CA ARG A 445 -24.44 7.41 32.45
C ARG A 445 -25.02 7.68 31.06
N ARG A 446 -24.29 8.44 30.24
CA ARG A 446 -24.71 8.77 28.89
C ARG A 446 -24.78 7.53 27.99
N HIS A 447 -23.75 6.67 28.02
CA HIS A 447 -23.77 5.42 27.28
C HIS A 447 -24.93 4.51 27.70
N GLU A 448 -25.22 4.44 29.02
CA GLU A 448 -26.40 3.74 29.52
C GLU A 448 -27.70 4.33 28.95
N VAL A 449 -27.82 5.67 28.94
CA VAL A 449 -29.01 6.35 28.42
C VAL A 449 -29.15 6.09 26.90
N GLU A 450 -28.07 6.11 26.14
CA GLU A 450 -28.09 5.79 24.71
C GLU A 450 -28.61 4.36 24.44
N MET A 451 -28.08 3.38 25.16
CA MET A 451 -28.52 1.99 25.03
C MET A 451 -29.96 1.79 25.44
N ASP A 452 -30.35 2.39 26.56
CA ASP A 452 -31.71 2.34 27.08
C ASP A 452 -32.68 3.04 26.11
N LEU A 453 -32.29 4.18 25.49
CA LEU A 453 -33.13 4.93 24.55
C LEU A 453 -33.41 4.15 23.27
N ARG A 454 -32.40 3.45 22.70
CA ARG A 454 -32.63 2.53 21.57
C ARG A 454 -33.70 1.48 21.90
N GLN A 455 -33.66 0.93 23.09
CA GLN A 455 -34.65 -0.03 23.54
C GLN A 455 -36.01 0.64 23.80
N ALA A 456 -36.04 1.86 24.30
CA ALA A 456 -37.25 2.61 24.60
C ALA A 456 -38.11 2.88 23.35
N ILE A 457 -37.47 3.19 22.23
CA ILE A 457 -38.13 3.39 20.93
C ILE A 457 -38.91 2.12 20.53
N ILE A 458 -38.27 0.96 20.68
CA ILE A 458 -38.87 -0.33 20.28
C ILE A 458 -39.96 -0.78 21.28
N SER A 459 -39.79 -0.45 22.56
CA SER A 459 -40.64 -0.98 23.66
C SER A 459 -41.78 -0.02 24.10
N HIS A 460 -42.08 0.99 23.29
CA HIS A 460 -43.15 1.98 23.58
C HIS A 460 -43.04 2.66 24.94
N GLN A 461 -41.82 2.96 25.39
CA GLN A 461 -41.57 3.67 26.64
C GLN A 461 -41.63 5.20 26.50
N LEU A 462 -41.73 5.66 25.25
CA LEU A 462 -41.85 7.08 24.92
C LEU A 462 -43.31 7.48 24.85
N GLN A 463 -43.64 8.62 25.43
CA GLN A 463 -44.99 9.18 25.48
C GLN A 463 -44.93 10.68 25.16
N LEU A 464 -46.01 11.21 24.59
CA LEU A 464 -46.17 12.64 24.41
C LEU A 464 -47.07 13.23 25.50
N TYR A 465 -46.60 14.32 26.07
CA TYR A 465 -47.36 15.16 26.94
C TYR A 465 -47.70 16.45 26.20
N TYR A 466 -48.85 17.03 26.45
CA TYR A 466 -49.37 18.18 25.72
C TYR A 466 -49.56 19.36 26.67
N GLN A 467 -48.95 20.51 26.33
CA GLN A 467 -49.04 21.73 27.10
C GLN A 467 -49.92 22.74 26.34
N PRO A 468 -50.96 23.30 26.98
CA PRO A 468 -51.86 24.25 26.32
C PRO A 468 -51.19 25.57 26.00
N ILE A 469 -51.47 26.12 24.81
CA ILE A 469 -51.16 27.45 24.35
C ILE A 469 -52.48 28.24 24.35
N MET A 470 -52.55 29.33 25.10
CA MET A 470 -53.77 30.09 25.36
C MET A 470 -53.80 31.43 24.65
N ASP A 471 -54.94 31.78 24.07
CA ASP A 471 -55.31 33.13 23.79
C ASP A 471 -56.07 33.68 25.01
N VAL A 472 -55.39 34.51 25.80
CA VAL A 472 -55.96 35.05 27.06
C VAL A 472 -57.06 36.05 26.79
N SER A 473 -57.05 36.77 25.70
CA SER A 473 -58.08 37.75 25.31
C SER A 473 -59.43 37.11 25.04
N HIS A 474 -59.43 35.85 24.55
CA HIS A 474 -60.63 35.08 24.25
C HIS A 474 -60.84 33.89 25.22
N VAL A 475 -59.95 33.72 26.24
CA VAL A 475 -59.98 32.65 27.21
C VAL A 475 -60.18 31.26 26.55
N ARG A 476 -59.35 30.97 25.56
CA ARG A 476 -59.43 29.71 24.81
C ARG A 476 -58.07 29.11 24.51
N ILE A 477 -58.02 27.79 24.39
CA ILE A 477 -56.86 27.05 23.89
C ILE A 477 -56.79 27.22 22.36
N VAL A 478 -55.70 27.71 21.84
CA VAL A 478 -55.44 27.85 20.40
C VAL A 478 -54.60 26.73 19.84
N GLY A 479 -53.87 26.04 20.65
CA GLY A 479 -53.06 24.87 20.30
C GLY A 479 -52.43 24.24 21.53
N ARG A 480 -51.70 23.15 21.31
CA ARG A 480 -50.94 22.46 22.37
C ARG A 480 -49.56 22.06 21.82
N GLU A 481 -48.54 22.23 22.62
CA GLU A 481 -47.19 21.77 22.30
C GLU A 481 -46.99 20.32 22.72
N ALA A 482 -46.53 19.48 21.80
CA ALA A 482 -46.20 18.07 22.04
C ALA A 482 -44.78 17.96 22.63
N LEU A 483 -44.71 17.55 23.87
CA LEU A 483 -43.49 17.44 24.65
C LEU A 483 -43.18 15.99 24.96
N MET A 484 -42.12 15.45 24.42
CA MET A 484 -41.73 14.04 24.65
C MET A 484 -41.39 13.78 26.12
N ARG A 485 -41.77 12.61 26.60
CA ARG A 485 -41.44 12.08 27.92
C ARG A 485 -40.99 10.64 27.78
N TRP A 486 -40.02 10.26 28.58
CA TRP A 486 -39.56 8.88 28.58
C TRP A 486 -39.87 8.20 29.91
N GLN A 487 -40.79 7.25 29.87
CA GLN A 487 -41.20 6.45 31.05
C GLN A 487 -40.25 5.26 31.18
N HIS A 488 -39.13 5.48 31.84
CA HIS A 488 -38.11 4.44 31.99
C HIS A 488 -38.52 3.46 33.13
N PRO A 489 -38.44 2.10 32.85
CA PRO A 489 -38.95 1.09 33.81
C PRO A 489 -38.23 1.09 35.16
N LYS A 490 -36.99 1.54 35.23
CA LYS A 490 -36.19 1.58 36.47
C LYS A 490 -35.94 2.98 37.01
N LYS A 491 -35.79 3.99 36.12
CA LYS A 491 -35.40 5.37 36.48
C LYS A 491 -36.61 6.30 36.62
N GLY A 492 -37.83 5.81 36.31
CA GLY A 492 -39.03 6.64 36.29
C GLY A 492 -39.09 7.59 35.09
N LEU A 493 -39.67 8.75 35.26
CA LEU A 493 -39.84 9.74 34.20
C LEU A 493 -38.52 10.47 33.94
N ILE A 494 -37.98 10.31 32.72
CA ILE A 494 -36.79 11.01 32.24
C ILE A 494 -37.22 12.16 31.34
N MET A 495 -36.62 13.34 31.59
CA MET A 495 -36.98 14.57 30.90
C MET A 495 -36.23 14.73 29.56
N PRO A 496 -36.80 15.46 28.56
CA PRO A 496 -36.19 15.67 27.27
C PRO A 496 -34.74 16.16 27.27
N GLN A 497 -34.43 17.08 28.19
CA GLN A 497 -33.10 17.65 28.36
C GLN A 497 -32.01 16.59 28.65
N ASP A 498 -32.39 15.43 29.20
CA ASP A 498 -31.46 14.37 29.58
C ASP A 498 -31.20 13.37 28.43
N PHE A 499 -32.09 13.24 27.43
CA PHE A 499 -31.95 12.26 26.35
C PHE A 499 -31.99 12.84 24.93
N ILE A 500 -32.61 13.99 24.68
CA ILE A 500 -32.66 14.61 23.34
C ILE A 500 -31.26 14.95 22.80
N PRO A 501 -30.32 15.54 23.59
CA PRO A 501 -28.98 15.81 23.11
C PRO A 501 -28.24 14.51 22.72
N ILE A 502 -28.46 13.41 23.44
CA ILE A 502 -27.89 12.10 23.14
C ILE A 502 -28.50 11.56 21.85
N ALA A 503 -29.80 11.72 21.65
CA ALA A 503 -30.49 11.30 20.43
C ALA A 503 -29.99 12.07 19.19
N GLU A 504 -29.72 13.36 19.32
CA GLU A 504 -29.16 14.20 18.25
C GLU A 504 -27.77 13.74 17.83
N GLU A 505 -26.89 13.50 18.80
CA GLU A 505 -25.51 13.07 18.53
C GLU A 505 -25.41 11.65 17.97
N THR A 506 -26.32 10.77 18.38
CA THR A 506 -26.36 9.34 17.95
C THR A 506 -27.22 9.12 16.70
N GLY A 507 -27.92 10.17 16.22
CA GLY A 507 -28.84 10.08 15.08
C GLY A 507 -30.20 9.49 15.39
N LEU A 508 -30.47 9.05 16.64
CA LEU A 508 -31.76 8.51 17.09
C LEU A 508 -32.88 9.56 17.03
N ILE A 509 -32.54 10.85 16.97
CA ILE A 509 -33.46 11.95 16.81
C ILE A 509 -34.39 11.82 15.60
N HIS A 510 -33.94 11.13 14.54
CA HIS A 510 -34.76 10.92 13.36
C HIS A 510 -35.93 9.94 13.68
N GLU A 511 -35.66 8.87 14.42
CA GLU A 511 -36.68 7.91 14.82
C GLU A 511 -37.63 8.52 15.83
N LEU A 512 -37.09 9.29 16.79
CA LEU A 512 -37.87 10.05 17.78
C LEU A 512 -38.77 11.07 17.09
N GLY A 513 -38.29 11.80 16.12
CA GLY A 513 -39.06 12.79 15.37
C GLY A 513 -40.19 12.15 14.55
N ALA A 514 -39.91 10.97 13.93
CA ALA A 514 -40.95 10.22 13.23
C ALA A 514 -42.08 9.78 14.16
N PHE A 515 -41.73 9.26 15.35
CA PHE A 515 -42.68 8.89 16.36
C PHE A 515 -43.50 10.11 16.84
N THR A 516 -42.81 11.20 17.20
CA THR A 516 -43.45 12.44 17.71
C THR A 516 -44.44 13.01 16.69
N LEU A 517 -44.05 13.18 15.44
CA LEU A 517 -44.93 13.72 14.40
C LEU A 517 -46.15 12.84 14.19
N HIS A 518 -45.96 11.51 14.16
CA HIS A 518 -47.11 10.62 13.98
C HIS A 518 -48.09 10.67 15.15
N GLU A 519 -47.62 10.48 16.37
CA GLU A 519 -48.44 10.45 17.59
C GLU A 519 -49.12 11.81 17.84
N ALA A 520 -48.38 12.92 17.66
CA ALA A 520 -48.93 14.26 17.81
C ALA A 520 -50.08 14.54 16.83
N CYS A 521 -49.91 14.14 15.54
CA CYS A 521 -50.94 14.30 14.53
C CYS A 521 -52.16 13.44 14.82
N VAL A 522 -51.99 12.19 15.29
CA VAL A 522 -53.11 11.30 15.66
C VAL A 522 -53.88 11.86 16.83
N GLU A 523 -53.18 12.35 17.85
CA GLU A 523 -53.81 12.91 19.03
C GLU A 523 -54.57 14.19 18.73
N ALA A 524 -54.01 15.09 17.91
CA ALA A 524 -54.65 16.35 17.53
C ALA A 524 -56.00 16.14 16.81
N MET A 525 -56.25 15.01 16.20
CA MET A 525 -57.58 14.64 15.61
C MET A 525 -58.68 14.52 16.65
N ARG A 526 -58.36 14.37 17.92
CA ARG A 526 -59.32 14.27 19.03
C ARG A 526 -59.70 15.62 19.62
N TRP A 527 -58.97 16.66 19.28
CA TRP A 527 -59.18 18.02 19.80
C TRP A 527 -60.13 18.81 18.90
N ASN A 528 -60.51 20.02 19.38
CA ASN A 528 -61.35 20.88 18.56
C ASN A 528 -60.66 21.29 17.24
N ASP A 529 -61.43 21.44 16.17
CA ASP A 529 -60.93 21.73 14.83
C ASP A 529 -60.07 22.99 14.71
N HIS A 530 -60.19 23.93 15.66
CA HIS A 530 -59.40 25.16 15.67
C HIS A 530 -58.09 25.06 16.47
N GLU A 531 -57.86 23.97 17.22
CA GLU A 531 -56.64 23.75 17.95
C GLU A 531 -55.56 23.19 17.09
N THR A 532 -54.32 23.76 17.16
CA THR A 532 -53.12 23.27 16.46
C THR A 532 -52.29 22.38 17.39
N VAL A 533 -51.50 21.46 16.81
CA VAL A 533 -50.44 20.75 17.53
C VAL A 533 -49.10 21.26 17.09
N ALA A 534 -48.29 21.68 18.05
CA ALA A 534 -46.94 22.16 17.81
C ALA A 534 -45.92 21.03 18.11
N VAL A 535 -44.96 20.82 17.20
CA VAL A 535 -43.94 19.78 17.29
C VAL A 535 -42.57 20.39 17.09
N ASN A 536 -41.67 20.18 18.05
CA ASN A 536 -40.30 20.61 17.98
C ASN A 536 -39.48 19.81 16.96
N LEU A 537 -38.66 20.48 16.14
CA LEU A 537 -37.75 19.90 15.17
C LEU A 537 -36.29 20.23 15.50
N SER A 538 -35.45 19.23 15.57
CA SER A 538 -33.99 19.39 15.69
C SER A 538 -33.33 19.78 14.37
N ALA A 539 -32.26 20.58 14.43
CA ALA A 539 -31.44 20.94 13.28
C ALA A 539 -30.89 19.69 12.55
N SER A 540 -30.61 18.61 13.25
CA SER A 540 -30.11 17.35 12.70
C SER A 540 -31.12 16.71 11.72
N GLN A 541 -32.44 16.94 11.88
CA GLN A 541 -33.48 16.36 11.04
C GLN A 541 -33.55 17.00 9.65
N PHE A 542 -32.96 18.18 9.46
CA PHE A 542 -32.90 18.86 8.16
C PHE A 542 -31.79 18.30 7.24
N THR A 543 -30.83 17.58 7.78
CA THR A 543 -29.63 17.12 7.04
C THR A 543 -29.89 15.99 6.06
N ASN A 544 -30.93 15.18 6.26
CA ASN A 544 -31.16 13.94 5.48
C ASN A 544 -32.15 14.08 4.33
N GLY A 545 -32.72 15.28 4.09
CA GLY A 545 -33.71 15.50 3.04
C GLY A 545 -35.04 14.71 3.17
N ALA A 546 -35.18 13.90 4.23
CA ALA A 546 -36.36 13.04 4.46
C ALA A 546 -37.50 13.72 5.23
N LEU A 547 -37.25 14.90 5.81
CA LEU A 547 -38.19 15.57 6.72
C LEU A 547 -39.54 15.85 6.07
N VAL A 548 -39.55 16.34 4.83
CA VAL A 548 -40.80 16.63 4.08
C VAL A 548 -41.64 15.36 3.93
N SER A 549 -41.04 14.26 3.49
CA SER A 549 -41.73 12.98 3.31
C SER A 549 -42.23 12.40 4.63
N LEU A 550 -41.51 12.67 5.72
CA LEU A 550 -41.91 12.27 7.05
C LEU A 550 -43.16 12.98 7.50
N VAL A 551 -43.25 14.31 7.29
CA VAL A 551 -44.43 15.14 7.60
C VAL A 551 -45.62 14.73 6.74
N GLU A 552 -45.41 14.54 5.41
CA GLU A 552 -46.43 14.05 4.48
C GLU A 552 -47.02 12.70 4.97
N SER A 553 -46.14 11.78 5.38
CA SER A 553 -46.57 10.47 5.89
C SER A 553 -47.37 10.58 7.19
N ALA A 554 -46.95 11.46 8.11
CA ALA A 554 -47.65 11.67 9.36
C ALA A 554 -49.07 12.26 9.15
N LEU A 555 -49.19 13.28 8.29
CA LEU A 555 -50.49 13.88 7.92
C LEU A 555 -51.38 12.86 7.17
N ALA A 556 -50.83 12.15 6.22
CA ALA A 556 -51.61 11.15 5.46
C ALA A 556 -52.14 9.99 6.34
N LYS A 557 -51.34 9.51 7.28
CA LYS A 557 -51.71 8.44 8.20
C LYS A 557 -52.70 8.85 9.29
N SER A 558 -52.56 10.06 9.82
CA SER A 558 -53.42 10.59 10.88
C SER A 558 -54.75 11.19 10.33
N GLY A 559 -54.73 11.69 9.09
CA GLY A 559 -55.83 12.46 8.51
C GLY A 559 -55.90 13.90 9.02
N LEU A 560 -54.92 14.40 9.76
CA LEU A 560 -54.89 15.74 10.29
C LEU A 560 -54.75 16.76 9.13
N PRO A 561 -55.61 17.82 9.07
CA PRO A 561 -55.42 18.91 8.16
C PRO A 561 -54.06 19.59 8.38
N ALA A 562 -53.27 19.80 7.32
CA ALA A 562 -51.92 20.35 7.44
C ALA A 562 -51.86 21.66 8.18
N SER A 563 -52.87 22.52 8.05
CA SER A 563 -53.01 23.82 8.76
C SER A 563 -53.11 23.70 10.26
N ARG A 564 -53.34 22.49 10.81
CA ARG A 564 -53.40 22.24 12.25
C ARG A 564 -52.05 21.70 12.79
N LEU A 565 -51.08 21.36 11.94
CA LEU A 565 -49.71 21.03 12.35
C LEU A 565 -48.85 22.28 12.32
N GLU A 566 -48.20 22.58 13.45
CA GLU A 566 -47.21 23.63 13.60
C GLU A 566 -45.84 22.99 13.89
N LEU A 567 -44.82 23.37 13.13
CA LEU A 567 -43.45 22.87 13.29
C LEU A 567 -42.61 23.96 13.94
N GLU A 568 -42.04 23.67 15.11
CA GLU A 568 -41.21 24.61 15.87
C GLU A 568 -39.73 24.38 15.55
N ILE A 569 -39.02 25.43 15.16
CA ILE A 569 -37.60 25.40 14.86
C ILE A 569 -36.86 26.49 15.60
N THR A 570 -35.68 26.19 16.15
CA THR A 570 -34.82 27.19 16.77
C THR A 570 -34.03 28.01 15.73
N GLU A 571 -33.50 29.17 16.14
CA GLU A 571 -32.67 30.02 15.27
C GLU A 571 -31.47 29.25 14.66
N SER A 572 -30.92 28.29 15.37
CA SER A 572 -29.76 27.49 14.94
C SER A 572 -30.02 26.68 13.67
N VAL A 573 -31.27 26.26 13.42
CA VAL A 573 -31.66 25.59 12.15
C VAL A 573 -31.46 26.48 10.96
N LEU A 574 -31.69 27.78 11.08
CA LEU A 574 -31.54 28.73 10.00
C LEU A 574 -30.07 29.08 9.72
N LEU A 575 -29.22 29.04 10.74
CA LEU A 575 -27.79 29.31 10.61
C LEU A 575 -27.01 28.14 10.01
N ALA A 576 -27.42 26.91 10.28
CA ALA A 576 -26.79 25.70 9.77
C ALA A 576 -27.27 25.40 8.34
N ASN A 577 -26.45 25.58 7.30
CA ASN A 577 -26.80 25.31 5.88
C ASN A 577 -28.04 26.09 5.39
N SER A 578 -27.98 27.42 5.50
CA SER A 578 -29.12 28.33 5.30
C SER A 578 -29.91 28.13 4.00
N SER A 579 -29.26 27.82 2.87
CA SER A 579 -29.96 27.63 1.59
C SER A 579 -30.74 26.31 1.49
N GLY A 580 -30.18 25.21 2.00
CA GLY A 580 -30.81 23.89 1.98
C GLY A 580 -31.98 23.81 2.97
N ASN A 581 -31.79 24.35 4.18
CA ASN A 581 -32.82 24.35 5.20
C ASN A 581 -34.01 25.24 4.82
N LEU A 582 -33.76 26.43 4.26
CA LEU A 582 -34.81 27.29 3.73
C LEU A 582 -35.64 26.64 2.62
N ALA A 583 -34.99 25.93 1.68
CA ALA A 583 -35.70 25.19 0.66
C ALA A 583 -36.61 24.08 1.26
N THR A 584 -36.14 23.40 2.30
CA THR A 584 -36.95 22.39 3.02
C THR A 584 -38.15 23.05 3.71
N LEU A 585 -37.96 24.19 4.37
CA LEU A 585 -39.01 24.93 5.05
C LEU A 585 -40.08 25.45 4.04
N HIS A 586 -39.68 25.95 2.87
CA HIS A 586 -40.62 26.33 1.84
C HIS A 586 -41.48 25.17 1.34
N ARG A 587 -40.87 23.98 1.15
CA ARG A 587 -41.62 22.78 0.79
C ARG A 587 -42.62 22.34 1.88
N LEU A 588 -42.27 22.50 3.14
CA LEU A 588 -43.17 22.24 4.27
C LEU A 588 -44.34 23.24 4.25
N LYS A 589 -44.11 24.52 4.01
CA LYS A 589 -45.18 25.53 3.83
C LYS A 589 -46.09 25.22 2.65
N GLU A 590 -45.57 24.71 1.54
CA GLU A 590 -46.36 24.28 0.39
C GLU A 590 -47.32 23.13 0.72
N LEU A 591 -47.00 22.26 1.70
CA LEU A 591 -47.92 21.28 2.25
C LEU A 591 -49.06 21.90 3.05
N GLY A 592 -48.95 23.17 3.48
CA GLY A 592 -49.90 23.90 4.25
C GLY A 592 -49.67 23.81 5.79
N VAL A 593 -48.54 23.29 6.23
CA VAL A 593 -48.15 23.25 7.65
C VAL A 593 -47.70 24.64 8.13
N LYS A 594 -47.86 24.93 9.37
CA LYS A 594 -47.39 26.17 10.02
C LYS A 594 -45.94 25.99 10.51
N VAL A 595 -45.17 27.06 10.47
CA VAL A 595 -43.78 27.07 10.98
C VAL A 595 -43.65 28.18 12.02
N ALA A 596 -43.25 27.80 13.22
CA ALA A 596 -42.97 28.72 14.35
C ALA A 596 -41.43 28.82 14.57
N LEU A 597 -41.00 30.05 14.85
CA LEU A 597 -39.61 30.30 15.24
C LEU A 597 -39.52 30.26 16.79
N ASP A 598 -38.77 29.32 17.32
CA ASP A 598 -38.63 29.05 18.76
C ASP A 598 -37.34 29.62 19.35
N ASP A 599 -37.31 29.81 20.67
CA ASP A 599 -36.18 30.35 21.45
C ASP A 599 -35.67 31.71 20.95
N PHE A 600 -36.52 32.52 20.35
CA PHE A 600 -36.11 33.76 19.72
C PHE A 600 -35.55 34.79 20.67
N GLY A 601 -34.35 35.32 20.36
CA GLY A 601 -33.63 36.32 21.15
C GLY A 601 -32.50 35.79 22.01
N THR A 602 -32.31 34.47 22.10
CA THR A 602 -31.21 33.85 22.89
C THR A 602 -29.91 33.71 22.06
N GLY A 603 -29.95 33.84 20.74
CA GLY A 603 -28.83 33.63 19.81
C GLY A 603 -28.43 34.88 19.05
N TYR A 604 -27.62 34.71 18.01
CA TYR A 604 -27.24 35.74 17.03
C TYR A 604 -28.41 35.95 16.07
N SER A 605 -29.45 36.68 16.49
CA SER A 605 -30.64 36.97 15.67
C SER A 605 -30.26 37.65 14.35
N SER A 606 -30.19 36.90 13.28
CA SER A 606 -30.15 37.53 11.96
C SER A 606 -31.56 37.88 11.52
N LEU A 607 -31.98 39.11 11.78
CA LEU A 607 -33.24 39.69 11.27
C LEU A 607 -33.43 39.49 9.74
N GLY A 608 -32.34 39.12 9.06
CA GLY A 608 -32.36 38.78 7.63
C GLY A 608 -33.28 37.60 7.30
N TYR A 609 -33.38 36.62 8.16
CA TYR A 609 -34.20 35.41 7.90
C TYR A 609 -35.71 35.69 8.07
N LEU A 610 -36.12 36.57 8.97
CA LEU A 610 -37.51 37.00 9.10
C LEU A 610 -38.01 37.74 7.87
N ARG A 611 -37.11 38.29 7.06
CA ARG A 611 -37.44 38.92 5.78
C ARG A 611 -37.53 37.91 4.61
N THR A 612 -36.82 36.79 4.69
CA THR A 612 -36.69 35.82 3.60
C THR A 612 -37.65 34.64 3.74
N PHE A 613 -38.19 34.37 4.90
CA PHE A 613 -39.14 33.31 5.15
C PHE A 613 -40.33 33.80 5.98
N GLU A 614 -41.55 33.39 5.60
CA GLU A 614 -42.80 33.77 6.23
C GLU A 614 -43.15 32.80 7.39
N PHE A 615 -42.73 33.16 8.60
CA PHE A 615 -43.11 32.45 9.81
C PHE A 615 -44.57 32.73 10.19
N ASP A 616 -45.23 31.68 10.77
CA ASP A 616 -46.59 31.79 11.24
C ASP A 616 -46.68 32.26 12.70
N LYS A 617 -45.54 32.13 13.47
CA LYS A 617 -45.45 32.44 14.87
C LYS A 617 -44.04 32.72 15.34
N ILE A 618 -43.83 33.56 16.34
CA ILE A 618 -42.56 33.75 17.04
C ILE A 618 -42.80 33.43 18.52
N LYS A 619 -42.02 32.50 19.10
CA LYS A 619 -42.03 32.13 20.50
C LYS A 619 -40.93 32.91 21.22
N ILE A 620 -41.27 33.56 22.32
CA ILE A 620 -40.34 34.32 23.18
C ILE A 620 -39.87 33.38 24.27
N ASP A 621 -38.56 33.12 24.31
CA ASP A 621 -37.97 32.19 25.27
C ASP A 621 -38.29 32.52 26.71
N LYS A 622 -38.47 31.48 27.51
CA LYS A 622 -38.83 31.54 28.93
C LYS A 622 -37.91 32.43 29.78
N SER A 623 -36.60 32.53 29.44
CA SER A 623 -35.64 33.35 30.22
C SER A 623 -36.05 34.83 30.25
N PHE A 624 -36.57 35.36 29.12
CA PHE A 624 -37.05 36.73 29.07
C PHE A 624 -38.35 36.90 29.86
N THR A 625 -39.24 35.90 29.82
CA THR A 625 -40.49 35.92 30.58
C THR A 625 -40.22 35.86 32.09
N GLN A 626 -39.27 35.05 32.55
CA GLN A 626 -38.88 34.95 33.95
C GLN A 626 -38.31 36.27 34.48
N ASP A 627 -37.54 36.98 33.66
CA ASP A 627 -36.88 38.22 34.04
C ASP A 627 -37.68 39.48 33.76
N VAL A 628 -38.91 39.37 33.21
CA VAL A 628 -39.70 40.52 32.73
C VAL A 628 -40.03 41.55 33.82
N GLU A 629 -40.13 41.13 35.07
CA GLU A 629 -40.43 42.00 36.20
C GLU A 629 -39.18 42.70 36.77
N SER A 630 -38.01 42.11 36.62
CA SER A 630 -36.76 42.56 37.27
C SER A 630 -35.74 43.19 36.28
N SER A 631 -35.73 42.78 35.02
CA SER A 631 -34.72 43.19 34.02
C SER A 631 -35.28 44.17 32.99
N ARG A 632 -34.66 45.35 32.92
CA ARG A 632 -34.95 46.33 31.85
C ARG A 632 -34.53 45.85 30.48
N GLU A 633 -33.47 45.01 30.45
CA GLU A 633 -32.94 44.44 29.21
C GLU A 633 -33.92 43.42 28.64
N ALA A 634 -34.42 42.49 29.47
CA ALA A 634 -35.43 41.53 29.04
C ALA A 634 -36.67 42.21 28.49
N LEU A 635 -37.14 43.28 29.18
CA LEU A 635 -38.29 44.07 28.73
C LEU A 635 -38.02 44.76 27.37
N ALA A 636 -36.82 45.28 27.15
CA ALA A 636 -36.44 45.92 25.87
C ALA A 636 -36.43 44.90 24.74
N ILE A 637 -35.96 43.69 24.99
CA ILE A 637 -35.93 42.57 24.01
C ILE A 637 -37.37 42.14 23.68
N ILE A 638 -38.22 41.92 24.68
CA ILE A 638 -39.64 41.54 24.51
C ILE A 638 -40.37 42.60 23.65
N ARG A 639 -40.15 43.89 23.89
CA ARG A 639 -40.73 45.00 23.11
C ARG A 639 -40.25 44.98 21.66
N ALA A 640 -38.96 44.71 21.44
CA ALA A 640 -38.39 44.60 20.11
C ALA A 640 -39.03 43.42 19.35
N ILE A 641 -39.12 42.24 19.96
CA ILE A 641 -39.73 41.06 19.37
C ILE A 641 -41.19 41.27 19.02
N ASN A 642 -41.98 41.79 19.97
CA ASN A 642 -43.40 42.13 19.71
C ASN A 642 -43.58 43.24 18.68
N GLY A 643 -42.66 44.20 18.62
CA GLY A 643 -42.64 45.25 17.58
C GLY A 643 -42.39 44.66 16.18
N ILE A 644 -41.47 43.72 16.05
CA ILE A 644 -41.20 42.97 14.82
C ILE A 644 -42.43 42.16 14.42
N GLY A 645 -42.98 41.35 15.37
CA GLY A 645 -44.16 40.52 15.15
C GLY A 645 -45.32 41.34 14.58
N ARG A 646 -45.63 42.47 15.22
CA ARG A 646 -46.69 43.42 14.76
C ARG A 646 -46.41 44.01 13.37
N SER A 647 -45.15 44.33 13.09
CA SER A 647 -44.77 44.92 11.80
C SER A 647 -44.83 43.92 10.64
N LEU A 648 -44.70 42.64 10.90
CA LEU A 648 -44.74 41.54 9.95
C LEU A 648 -46.06 40.75 9.97
N ASP A 649 -47.04 41.16 10.83
CA ASP A 649 -48.31 40.45 11.09
C ASP A 649 -48.11 39.01 11.55
N ILE A 650 -47.08 38.78 12.37
CA ILE A 650 -46.73 37.47 12.97
C ILE A 650 -47.11 37.48 14.47
N PRO A 651 -48.00 36.60 14.91
CA PRO A 651 -48.36 36.49 16.31
C PRO A 651 -47.18 36.03 17.18
N THR A 652 -47.08 36.59 18.38
CA THR A 652 -46.05 36.22 19.36
C THR A 652 -46.61 35.38 20.50
N THR A 653 -45.87 34.38 20.94
CA THR A 653 -46.19 33.51 22.11
C THR A 653 -45.18 33.74 23.19
N ALA A 654 -45.61 34.08 24.42
CA ALA A 654 -44.76 34.15 25.59
C ALA A 654 -44.70 32.77 26.26
N GLU A 655 -43.49 32.23 26.41
CA GLU A 655 -43.25 30.97 27.11
C GLU A 655 -42.93 31.15 28.58
N GLY A 656 -43.09 30.07 29.36
CA GLY A 656 -42.71 30.03 30.78
C GLY A 656 -43.45 31.01 31.69
N VAL A 657 -44.71 31.29 31.36
CA VAL A 657 -45.58 32.15 32.23
C VAL A 657 -45.98 31.36 33.45
N GLU A 658 -45.46 31.76 34.62
CA GLU A 658 -45.67 31.05 35.90
C GLU A 658 -46.48 31.88 36.92
N THR A 659 -46.50 33.21 36.75
CA THR A 659 -47.20 34.11 37.70
C THR A 659 -48.24 35.01 37.00
N PRO A 660 -49.29 35.41 37.68
CA PRO A 660 -50.23 36.39 37.10
C PRO A 660 -49.60 37.73 36.74
N ALA A 661 -48.56 38.16 37.47
CA ALA A 661 -47.83 39.41 37.14
C ALA A 661 -47.04 39.31 35.83
N GLN A 662 -46.40 38.16 35.56
CA GLN A 662 -45.78 37.89 34.27
C GLN A 662 -46.81 37.95 33.14
N LEU A 663 -47.97 37.29 33.32
CA LEU A 663 -49.06 37.29 32.32
C LEU A 663 -49.53 38.70 32.00
N GLU A 664 -49.83 39.48 33.04
CA GLU A 664 -50.27 40.88 32.89
C GLU A 664 -49.22 41.70 32.17
N ARG A 665 -47.94 41.53 32.55
CA ARG A 665 -46.86 42.29 31.94
C ARG A 665 -46.64 41.92 30.48
N MET A 666 -46.58 40.66 30.12
CA MET A 666 -46.43 40.19 28.74
C MET A 666 -47.61 40.58 27.86
N THR A 667 -48.83 40.57 28.44
CA THR A 667 -50.05 41.07 27.77
C THR A 667 -49.94 42.59 27.49
N ALA A 668 -49.49 43.37 28.46
CA ALA A 668 -49.29 44.80 28.28
C ALA A 668 -48.22 45.15 27.23
N GLU A 669 -47.19 44.31 27.06
CA GLU A 669 -46.17 44.45 26.01
C GLU A 669 -46.66 43.94 24.63
N GLY A 670 -47.86 43.33 24.54
CA GLY A 670 -48.56 43.00 23.32
C GLY A 670 -48.31 41.62 22.78
N CYS A 671 -47.98 40.65 23.58
CA CYS A 671 -47.96 39.24 23.22
C CYS A 671 -49.37 38.74 22.90
N SER A 672 -49.53 37.89 21.90
CA SER A 672 -50.80 37.35 21.42
C SER A 672 -51.21 36.06 22.11
N HIS A 673 -50.26 35.18 22.36
CA HIS A 673 -50.51 33.88 22.97
C HIS A 673 -49.55 33.65 24.16
N PHE A 674 -49.93 32.73 25.03
CA PHE A 674 -49.21 32.48 26.30
C PHE A 674 -49.15 30.99 26.59
N GLN A 675 -48.00 30.53 27.09
CA GLN A 675 -47.76 29.17 27.53
C GLN A 675 -46.96 29.19 28.85
N GLY A 676 -47.31 28.31 29.78
CA GLY A 676 -46.60 28.21 31.04
C GLY A 676 -47.43 27.52 32.14
N TYR A 677 -46.80 27.26 33.29
CA TYR A 677 -47.41 26.51 34.37
C TYR A 677 -48.58 27.22 35.02
N LEU A 678 -48.70 28.52 34.87
CA LEU A 678 -49.87 29.28 35.28
C LEU A 678 -51.12 28.87 34.49
N LEU A 679 -50.97 28.56 33.20
CA LEU A 679 -52.07 28.30 32.31
C LEU A 679 -52.39 26.81 32.15
N GLY A 680 -51.38 25.96 32.36
CA GLY A 680 -51.48 24.50 32.35
C GLY A 680 -50.11 23.85 32.33
N ARG A 681 -49.99 22.74 33.03
CA ARG A 681 -48.80 21.88 32.96
C ARG A 681 -48.92 20.93 31.78
N PRO A 682 -47.81 20.43 31.23
CA PRO A 682 -47.86 19.35 30.29
C PRO A 682 -48.57 18.14 30.89
N VAL A 683 -49.60 17.66 30.26
CA VAL A 683 -50.42 16.49 30.71
C VAL A 683 -50.36 15.37 29.72
N SER A 684 -50.55 14.13 30.18
CA SER A 684 -50.61 12.96 29.30
C SER A 684 -51.87 12.99 28.42
N HIS A 685 -51.88 12.15 27.40
CA HIS A 685 -53.04 11.95 26.53
C HIS A 685 -54.33 11.67 27.31
N ASP A 686 -54.28 10.81 28.34
CA ASP A 686 -55.46 10.42 29.11
C ASP A 686 -56.03 11.61 29.94
N ASP A 687 -55.14 12.45 30.44
CA ASP A 687 -55.49 13.63 31.28
C ASP A 687 -55.92 14.83 30.41
N ALA A 688 -55.36 14.97 29.18
CA ALA A 688 -55.71 16.04 28.25
C ALA A 688 -57.18 15.96 27.75
N ALA A 689 -57.76 14.79 27.71
CA ALA A 689 -59.17 14.56 27.38
C ALA A 689 -60.12 14.99 28.49
N ALA A 690 -59.66 14.98 29.75
CA ALA A 690 -60.47 15.41 30.91
C ALA A 690 -60.57 16.94 31.03
N ASP A 691 -59.59 17.70 30.54
CA ASP A 691 -59.53 19.19 30.64
C ASP A 691 -60.42 19.91 29.60
N THR A 692 -61.13 19.15 28.73
CA THR A 692 -62.07 19.71 27.75
C THR A 692 -63.47 19.96 28.30
N ALA A 693 -63.73 19.70 29.60
CA ALA A 693 -64.98 20.06 30.27
C ALA A 693 -64.97 21.49 30.73
N PRO A 694 -65.92 22.38 30.31
CA PRO A 694 -65.99 23.77 30.81
C PRO A 694 -66.37 23.77 32.32
N ALA A 695 -65.55 24.41 33.15
CA ALA A 695 -65.91 24.74 34.50
C ALA A 695 -66.93 25.86 34.57
#